data_96cecf9125eb7ff2a30763e86a27c0b1
#
_entry.id   96cecf9125eb7ff2a30763e86a27c0b1
#
_cell.length_a   1.000
_cell.length_b   1.000
_cell.length_c   1.000
_cell.angle_alpha   90.00
_cell.angle_beta   90.00
_cell.angle_gamma   90.00
#
_symmetry.space_group_name_H-M   'P 1'
#
loop_
_entity.id
_entity.type
_entity.pdbx_description
1 polymer ?
#
loop_
_entity_poly.entity_id
_entity_poly.type
_entity_poly.pdbx_seq_one_letter_code
_entity_poly.pdbx_strand_id
1 'polypeptide(L)'
;MSQNVIWFENLRMTDVESVGGKNASLGEMISQLTEKGVRVPGGFATTASAYRAFLAHEGLNERISAALEALDVDDVTELARVGKEIRQWILDTPFPDELNADIEAAWNKMVADAGSENISVAVRSSATAEDLPDASFAGQQETYLNINGLENVKEAMHHVFASLYNDRAISYRVHKGFAHDIVALSAGVQRMVRSDSGAAGVMFSIDTESGFEDVVFVTASYGLGETVVQGAVNPDEFYVHKPTLRAGKPAILRKTMGSKLIKMVFTENAQAGKSVQVVDVPAEERKQFAISNEEITELAKYALIIEEHYGRPMDIEWGRDGLDGKLYILQARPETVKSQEKEQGNSLRRYSINGERKVLCEGRAIGQKVGQGKVRLVKDASEMDTVQAGDVLVTDMTDPDWEPVMKRAAAIVTNRGGRTCHAAIIARELGIPAVVGCGNASEILKEGQEVTVSCAEGDTGLIYEGLLDVSVDEISLDKMPKSPVKIMMNVGNPELAFSFANIPSEGVGLARMEFIINRQIGIHPKALLELNQLDNDLQEEIRARIAGYASPTDFFVDKITEGVATLAASVYPRKVIVRMSDFKSNEYAGLIGGGLYEPHEENPMLGFRGAARYVSEDFKECFALECQALKRVRDEMGLTNVEIMIPFVRTLSEAEQVVQALKANGLERGKNGLRLIMMCEVPSNALLAEQFLQYFDGFSIGSNDMTQLTLGVDRDSGGPIAATFDERNAAVKVMLHLAISACRKLNKYVGICGQGPSDHPDFAKWLVEAGIETISLNPDTVIETWLYLAKETEAKDA
;
A
#
# COMPACT_ATOMS: atom_id res chain seq x y z
N MET A 1 -0.05 29.56 -39.05
CA MET A 1 -1.17 30.01 -38.22
C MET A 1 -1.00 29.35 -36.84
N SER A 2 -0.91 30.12 -35.78
CA SER A 2 -0.89 29.57 -34.44
C SER A 2 -2.27 28.99 -34.15
N GLN A 3 -2.35 27.70 -33.92
CA GLN A 3 -3.59 27.02 -33.58
C GLN A 3 -3.92 27.30 -32.11
N ASN A 4 -5.05 27.99 -31.82
CA ASN A 4 -5.41 28.32 -30.42
C ASN A 4 -6.00 27.16 -29.65
N VAL A 5 -6.61 26.19 -30.35
CA VAL A 5 -7.28 25.02 -29.79
C VAL A 5 -6.83 23.78 -30.54
N ILE A 6 -6.51 22.70 -29.80
CA ILE A 6 -6.15 21.41 -30.37
C ILE A 6 -6.98 20.30 -29.67
N TRP A 7 -7.53 19.38 -30.47
CA TRP A 7 -8.25 18.22 -29.96
C TRP A 7 -7.27 17.20 -29.37
N PHE A 8 -7.66 16.51 -28.28
CA PHE A 8 -6.79 15.55 -27.59
C PHE A 8 -6.29 14.43 -28.51
N GLU A 9 -7.11 13.95 -29.43
CA GLU A 9 -6.70 12.89 -30.38
C GLU A 9 -5.54 13.30 -31.29
N ASN A 10 -5.29 14.59 -31.44
CA ASN A 10 -4.20 15.15 -32.26
C ASN A 10 -2.95 15.49 -31.42
N LEU A 11 -2.95 15.24 -30.12
CA LEU A 11 -1.86 15.51 -29.22
C LEU A 11 -1.01 14.25 -28.93
N ARG A 12 0.25 14.47 -28.65
CA ARG A 12 1.24 13.45 -28.25
C ARG A 12 2.10 13.98 -27.10
N MET A 13 2.89 13.12 -26.47
CA MET A 13 3.84 13.54 -25.41
C MET A 13 4.89 14.54 -25.90
N THR A 14 5.12 14.65 -27.19
CA THR A 14 5.98 15.67 -27.80
C THR A 14 5.39 17.08 -27.76
N ASP A 15 4.10 17.23 -27.42
CA ASP A 15 3.38 18.52 -27.44
C ASP A 15 3.31 19.20 -26.06
N VAL A 16 4.12 18.75 -25.08
CA VAL A 16 4.11 19.32 -23.71
C VAL A 16 4.35 20.83 -23.70
N GLU A 17 5.24 21.33 -24.54
CA GLU A 17 5.50 22.78 -24.65
C GLU A 17 4.29 23.58 -25.17
N SER A 18 3.40 22.93 -25.89
CA SER A 18 2.21 23.57 -26.48
C SER A 18 0.95 23.49 -25.58
N VAL A 19 0.78 22.38 -24.84
CA VAL A 19 -0.48 22.11 -24.13
C VAL A 19 -0.28 21.64 -22.68
N GLY A 20 0.94 21.60 -22.20
CA GLY A 20 1.29 21.09 -20.88
C GLY A 20 1.25 19.56 -20.77
N GLY A 21 1.83 19.04 -19.68
CA GLY A 21 2.04 17.61 -19.48
C GLY A 21 0.74 16.80 -19.41
N LYS A 22 -0.25 17.27 -18.68
CA LYS A 22 -1.54 16.56 -18.51
C LYS A 22 -2.28 16.37 -19.84
N ASN A 23 -2.43 17.45 -20.62
CA ASN A 23 -3.12 17.39 -21.91
C ASN A 23 -2.35 16.58 -22.95
N ALA A 24 -1.03 16.68 -22.96
CA ALA A 24 -0.17 15.87 -23.83
C ALA A 24 -0.32 14.36 -23.49
N SER A 25 -0.33 14.01 -22.22
CA SER A 25 -0.54 12.63 -21.79
C SER A 25 -1.92 12.10 -22.14
N LEU A 26 -2.99 12.89 -21.98
CA LEU A 26 -4.34 12.51 -22.42
C LEU A 26 -4.37 12.22 -23.93
N GLY A 27 -3.78 13.09 -24.71
CA GLY A 27 -3.68 12.91 -26.16
C GLY A 27 -2.89 11.67 -26.55
N GLU A 28 -1.77 11.42 -25.92
CA GLU A 28 -0.95 10.22 -26.11
C GLU A 28 -1.76 8.95 -25.83
N MET A 29 -2.47 8.89 -24.71
CA MET A 29 -3.28 7.73 -24.35
C MET A 29 -4.44 7.52 -25.32
N ILE A 30 -5.18 8.57 -25.70
CA ILE A 30 -6.28 8.49 -26.65
C ILE A 30 -5.79 7.94 -28.00
N SER A 31 -4.68 8.48 -28.50
CA SER A 31 -4.16 8.12 -29.83
C SER A 31 -3.47 6.76 -29.89
N GLN A 32 -2.81 6.32 -28.81
CA GLN A 32 -1.95 5.13 -28.81
C GLN A 32 -2.55 3.94 -28.08
N LEU A 33 -3.45 4.15 -27.12
CA LEU A 33 -3.94 3.11 -26.22
C LEU A 33 -5.42 2.76 -26.39
N THR A 34 -6.20 3.54 -27.15
CA THR A 34 -7.62 3.24 -27.40
C THR A 34 -7.79 1.88 -28.09
N GLU A 35 -6.96 1.56 -29.08
CA GLU A 35 -6.99 0.27 -29.77
C GLU A 35 -6.61 -0.90 -28.85
N LYS A 36 -5.87 -0.65 -27.78
CA LYS A 36 -5.54 -1.61 -26.74
C LYS A 36 -6.63 -1.76 -25.66
N GLY A 37 -7.75 -1.05 -25.81
CA GLY A 37 -8.91 -1.14 -24.94
C GLY A 37 -8.96 -0.14 -23.78
N VAL A 38 -7.98 0.79 -23.67
CA VAL A 38 -7.99 1.82 -22.64
C VAL A 38 -8.95 2.93 -23.06
N ARG A 39 -9.98 3.18 -22.23
CA ARG A 39 -10.96 4.25 -22.46
C ARG A 39 -10.50 5.52 -21.79
N VAL A 40 -10.41 6.59 -22.55
CA VAL A 40 -10.07 7.93 -22.07
C VAL A 40 -11.12 8.91 -22.62
N PRO A 41 -11.77 9.74 -21.76
CA PRO A 41 -12.72 10.72 -22.25
C PRO A 41 -12.06 11.74 -23.16
N GLY A 42 -12.72 12.04 -24.27
CA GLY A 42 -12.24 13.03 -25.26
C GLY A 42 -12.44 14.47 -24.83
N GLY A 43 -11.87 15.37 -25.60
CA GLY A 43 -11.94 16.80 -25.37
C GLY A 43 -10.96 17.59 -26.19
N PHE A 44 -10.73 18.83 -25.81
CA PHE A 44 -9.80 19.74 -26.47
C PHE A 44 -9.02 20.57 -25.47
N ALA A 45 -7.91 21.14 -25.90
CA ALA A 45 -7.06 22.01 -25.10
C ALA A 45 -6.77 23.34 -25.81
N THR A 46 -6.69 24.43 -25.05
CA THR A 46 -6.07 25.65 -25.52
C THR A 46 -4.56 25.51 -25.54
N THR A 47 -3.88 26.26 -26.38
CA THR A 47 -2.40 26.20 -26.48
C THR A 47 -1.71 27.21 -25.57
N ALA A 48 -0.43 26.96 -25.27
CA ALA A 48 0.41 27.94 -24.59
C ALA A 48 0.52 29.25 -25.36
N SER A 49 0.53 29.18 -26.70
CA SER A 49 0.51 30.32 -27.58
C SER A 49 -0.76 31.16 -27.40
N ALA A 50 -1.92 30.50 -27.28
CA ALA A 50 -3.19 31.18 -27.01
C ALA A 50 -3.20 31.86 -25.63
N TYR A 51 -2.63 31.22 -24.62
CA TYR A 51 -2.47 31.79 -23.28
C TYR A 51 -1.61 33.07 -23.30
N ARG A 52 -0.46 33.02 -23.98
CA ARG A 52 0.43 34.16 -24.12
C ARG A 52 -0.23 35.31 -24.92
N ALA A 53 -0.98 34.97 -25.94
CA ALA A 53 -1.75 35.98 -26.72
C ALA A 53 -2.83 36.63 -25.85
N PHE A 54 -3.50 35.87 -24.97
CA PHE A 54 -4.45 36.41 -24.00
C PHE A 54 -3.77 37.36 -23.00
N LEU A 55 -2.62 37.00 -22.43
CA LEU A 55 -1.89 37.89 -21.53
C LEU A 55 -1.41 39.19 -22.24
N ALA A 56 -1.07 39.12 -23.52
CA ALA A 56 -0.69 40.31 -24.31
C ALA A 56 -1.87 41.20 -24.67
N HIS A 57 -3.11 40.72 -24.45
CA HIS A 57 -4.32 41.43 -24.78
C HIS A 57 -4.61 42.54 -23.77
N GLU A 58 -4.98 43.76 -24.27
CA GLU A 58 -5.35 44.92 -23.46
C GLU A 58 -4.29 45.33 -22.38
N GLY A 59 -3.02 45.09 -22.61
CA GLY A 59 -1.95 45.49 -21.69
C GLY A 59 -1.91 44.70 -20.39
N LEU A 60 -2.54 43.54 -20.33
CA LEU A 60 -2.64 42.70 -19.13
C LEU A 60 -1.25 42.23 -18.64
N ASN A 61 -0.38 41.80 -19.54
CA ASN A 61 0.95 41.28 -19.21
C ASN A 61 1.84 42.35 -18.55
N GLU A 62 1.78 43.59 -19.06
CA GLU A 62 2.55 44.72 -18.52
C GLU A 62 2.09 45.06 -17.10
N ARG A 63 0.79 45.04 -16.84
CA ARG A 63 0.25 45.28 -15.49
C ARG A 63 0.66 44.17 -14.50
N ILE A 64 0.59 42.94 -14.93
CA ILE A 64 1.00 41.78 -14.10
C ILE A 64 2.49 41.84 -13.77
N SER A 65 3.34 42.08 -14.77
CA SER A 65 4.79 42.17 -14.60
C SER A 65 5.17 43.29 -13.63
N ALA A 66 4.58 44.46 -13.77
CA ALA A 66 4.81 45.58 -12.87
C ALA A 66 4.42 45.27 -11.42
N ALA A 67 3.28 44.61 -11.20
CA ALA A 67 2.82 44.23 -9.87
C ALA A 67 3.74 43.19 -9.24
N LEU A 68 4.23 42.21 -10.01
CA LEU A 68 5.13 41.16 -9.52
C LEU A 68 6.56 41.68 -9.24
N GLU A 69 7.06 42.59 -10.05
CA GLU A 69 8.39 43.20 -9.81
C GLU A 69 8.46 44.00 -8.52
N ALA A 70 7.36 44.58 -8.10
CA ALA A 70 7.24 45.39 -6.88
C ALA A 70 6.93 44.56 -5.62
N LEU A 71 6.63 43.26 -5.78
CA LEU A 71 6.14 42.39 -4.71
C LEU A 71 7.27 41.74 -3.93
N ASP A 72 7.23 41.87 -2.59
CA ASP A 72 7.96 41.01 -1.66
C ASP A 72 7.08 39.78 -1.33
N VAL A 73 7.46 38.61 -1.83
CA VAL A 73 6.71 37.36 -1.62
C VAL A 73 6.77 36.81 -0.21
N ASP A 74 7.71 37.32 0.62
CA ASP A 74 7.84 36.94 2.03
C ASP A 74 6.86 37.75 2.91
N ASP A 75 6.32 38.85 2.40
CA ASP A 75 5.19 39.56 3.01
C ASP A 75 3.86 38.88 2.57
N VAL A 76 3.38 37.98 3.40
CA VAL A 76 2.16 37.18 3.16
C VAL A 76 0.94 38.06 2.89
N THR A 77 0.83 39.20 3.55
CA THR A 77 -0.31 40.15 3.39
C THR A 77 -0.28 40.81 2.02
N GLU A 78 0.89 41.31 1.61
CA GLU A 78 1.08 41.91 0.29
C GLU A 78 0.94 40.88 -0.83
N LEU A 79 1.49 39.66 -0.64
CA LEU A 79 1.32 38.55 -1.57
C LEU A 79 -0.16 38.24 -1.81
N ALA A 80 -0.96 38.14 -0.76
CA ALA A 80 -2.39 37.89 -0.85
C ALA A 80 -3.13 39.01 -1.58
N ARG A 81 -2.79 40.27 -1.28
CA ARG A 81 -3.39 41.44 -1.91
C ARG A 81 -3.07 41.47 -3.40
N VAL A 82 -1.79 41.40 -3.76
CA VAL A 82 -1.34 41.50 -5.17
C VAL A 82 -1.79 40.27 -5.95
N GLY A 83 -1.71 39.07 -5.39
CA GLY A 83 -2.22 37.87 -6.05
C GLY A 83 -3.71 37.98 -6.38
N LYS A 84 -4.52 38.48 -5.44
CA LYS A 84 -5.95 38.68 -5.65
C LYS A 84 -6.22 39.72 -6.76
N GLU A 85 -5.48 40.83 -6.78
CA GLU A 85 -5.62 41.84 -7.85
C GLU A 85 -5.29 41.28 -9.22
N ILE A 86 -4.16 40.51 -9.34
CA ILE A 86 -3.76 39.90 -10.62
C ILE A 86 -4.84 38.93 -11.10
N ARG A 87 -5.32 38.05 -10.22
CA ARG A 87 -6.39 37.10 -10.58
C ARG A 87 -7.66 37.85 -11.05
N GLN A 88 -8.02 38.93 -10.38
CA GLN A 88 -9.18 39.73 -10.80
C GLN A 88 -8.98 40.37 -12.19
N TRP A 89 -7.79 40.89 -12.49
CA TRP A 89 -7.49 41.43 -13.82
C TRP A 89 -7.63 40.38 -14.92
N ILE A 90 -7.19 39.14 -14.64
CA ILE A 90 -7.35 38.03 -15.59
C ILE A 90 -8.83 37.70 -15.82
N LEU A 91 -9.62 37.66 -14.73
CA LEU A 91 -11.05 37.38 -14.83
C LEU A 91 -11.83 38.45 -15.58
N ASP A 92 -11.43 39.69 -15.44
CA ASP A 92 -12.11 40.86 -16.06
C ASP A 92 -11.70 41.12 -17.53
N THR A 93 -10.56 40.53 -17.97
CA THR A 93 -10.06 40.71 -19.34
C THR A 93 -10.73 39.72 -20.29
N PRO A 94 -11.41 40.16 -21.35
CA PRO A 94 -12.03 39.23 -22.32
C PRO A 94 -10.97 38.49 -23.12
N PHE A 95 -11.31 37.30 -23.59
CA PHE A 95 -10.47 36.59 -24.54
C PHE A 95 -10.37 37.36 -25.87
N PRO A 96 -9.21 37.33 -26.55
CA PRO A 96 -9.08 37.80 -27.92
C PRO A 96 -10.12 37.15 -28.82
N ASP A 97 -10.64 37.93 -29.82
CA ASP A 97 -11.72 37.47 -30.68
C ASP A 97 -11.45 36.14 -31.37
N GLU A 98 -10.23 35.92 -31.86
CA GLU A 98 -9.84 34.65 -32.49
C GLU A 98 -9.88 33.45 -31.52
N LEU A 99 -9.39 33.63 -30.32
CA LEU A 99 -9.43 32.59 -29.28
C LEU A 99 -10.87 32.29 -28.89
N ASN A 100 -11.67 33.33 -28.71
CA ASN A 100 -13.08 33.20 -28.37
C ASN A 100 -13.86 32.41 -29.42
N ALA A 101 -13.64 32.72 -30.72
CA ALA A 101 -14.24 32.00 -31.83
C ALA A 101 -13.79 30.53 -31.91
N ASP A 102 -12.52 30.26 -31.68
CA ASP A 102 -11.98 28.89 -31.70
C ASP A 102 -12.54 28.04 -30.55
N ILE A 103 -12.68 28.60 -29.34
CA ILE A 103 -13.31 27.92 -28.20
C ILE A 103 -14.78 27.62 -28.50
N GLU A 104 -15.52 28.57 -29.05
CA GLU A 104 -16.92 28.39 -29.43
C GLU A 104 -17.10 27.30 -30.49
N ALA A 105 -16.27 27.29 -31.51
CA ALA A 105 -16.29 26.25 -32.55
C ALA A 105 -15.99 24.85 -31.97
N ALA A 106 -15.01 24.73 -31.08
CA ALA A 106 -14.69 23.47 -30.40
C ALA A 106 -15.81 22.99 -29.49
N TRP A 107 -16.41 23.88 -28.70
CA TRP A 107 -17.55 23.55 -27.87
C TRP A 107 -18.76 23.07 -28.68
N ASN A 108 -19.14 23.81 -29.75
CA ASN A 108 -20.24 23.44 -30.60
C ASN A 108 -20.04 22.08 -31.29
N LYS A 109 -18.81 21.78 -31.71
CA LYS A 109 -18.45 20.44 -32.21
C LYS A 109 -18.63 19.36 -31.13
N MET A 110 -18.21 19.62 -29.93
CA MET A 110 -18.31 18.69 -28.79
C MET A 110 -19.78 18.37 -28.46
N VAL A 111 -20.63 19.40 -28.46
CA VAL A 111 -22.10 19.29 -28.31
C VAL A 111 -22.72 18.45 -29.42
N ALA A 112 -22.34 18.75 -30.67
CA ALA A 112 -22.84 18.02 -31.84
C ALA A 112 -22.43 16.54 -31.82
N ASP A 113 -21.18 16.24 -31.50
CA ASP A 113 -20.65 14.87 -31.38
C ASP A 113 -21.33 14.09 -30.23
N ALA A 114 -21.73 14.76 -29.18
CA ALA A 114 -22.47 14.17 -28.07
C ALA A 114 -23.97 13.97 -28.36
N GLY A 115 -24.51 14.61 -29.34
CA GLY A 115 -25.94 14.57 -29.67
C GLY A 115 -26.86 15.17 -28.60
N SER A 116 -26.32 16.01 -27.72
CA SER A 116 -27.01 16.64 -26.60
C SER A 116 -26.38 18.00 -26.28
N GLU A 117 -27.22 19.01 -26.02
CA GLU A 117 -26.75 20.32 -25.54
C GLU A 117 -26.34 20.25 -24.04
N ASN A 118 -26.81 19.25 -23.32
CA ASN A 118 -26.55 19.11 -21.91
C ASN A 118 -25.38 18.14 -21.68
N ILE A 119 -24.15 18.58 -21.99
CA ILE A 119 -22.92 17.86 -21.73
C ILE A 119 -22.18 18.47 -20.53
N SER A 120 -21.66 17.62 -19.67
CA SER A 120 -20.81 18.03 -18.55
C SER A 120 -19.34 17.81 -18.90
N VAL A 121 -18.51 18.80 -18.57
CA VAL A 121 -17.07 18.76 -18.80
C VAL A 121 -16.29 19.11 -17.53
N ALA A 122 -15.05 18.64 -17.46
CA ALA A 122 -14.04 19.15 -16.57
C ALA A 122 -13.17 20.16 -17.32
N VAL A 123 -12.90 21.30 -16.69
CA VAL A 123 -11.96 22.30 -17.19
C VAL A 123 -10.73 22.28 -16.28
N ARG A 124 -9.61 21.88 -16.83
CA ARG A 124 -8.37 21.59 -16.08
C ARG A 124 -7.22 22.45 -16.54
N SER A 125 -6.35 22.84 -15.60
CA SER A 125 -5.05 23.40 -15.94
C SER A 125 -4.06 22.33 -16.38
N SER A 126 -3.21 22.67 -17.33
CA SER A 126 -2.05 21.88 -17.73
C SER A 126 -0.88 22.83 -18.01
N ALA A 127 0.13 22.82 -17.17
CA ALA A 127 1.26 23.71 -17.27
C ALA A 127 2.36 23.13 -18.17
N THR A 128 3.06 23.99 -18.89
CA THR A 128 4.19 23.61 -19.75
C THR A 128 5.43 23.18 -18.96
N ALA A 129 5.49 23.52 -17.65
CA ALA A 129 6.59 23.23 -16.76
C ALA A 129 6.18 22.41 -15.53
N GLU A 130 5.09 21.64 -15.60
CA GLU A 130 4.50 20.92 -14.45
C GLU A 130 5.38 19.79 -13.94
N ASP A 131 6.10 19.08 -14.81
CA ASP A 131 6.90 17.90 -14.54
C ASP A 131 8.39 18.10 -14.86
N LEU A 132 8.98 19.23 -14.45
CA LEU A 132 10.42 19.40 -14.54
C LEU A 132 11.14 18.51 -13.52
N PRO A 133 12.32 17.92 -13.86
CA PRO A 133 13.05 17.02 -12.97
C PRO A 133 13.37 17.60 -11.59
N ASP A 134 13.57 18.92 -11.52
CA ASP A 134 13.99 19.63 -10.31
C ASP A 134 12.87 20.45 -9.64
N ALA A 135 11.66 20.45 -10.18
CA ALA A 135 10.57 21.24 -9.64
C ALA A 135 9.20 20.68 -10.05
N SER A 136 8.43 20.26 -9.07
CA SER A 136 7.05 19.83 -9.25
C SER A 136 6.09 20.98 -8.96
N PHE A 137 5.28 21.35 -9.95
CA PHE A 137 4.14 22.27 -9.79
C PHE A 137 2.85 21.52 -9.44
N ALA A 138 2.98 20.26 -9.01
CA ALA A 138 1.84 19.41 -8.66
C ALA A 138 0.97 20.06 -7.57
N GLY A 139 -0.34 20.05 -7.76
CA GLY A 139 -1.30 20.56 -6.79
C GLY A 139 -1.39 22.09 -6.68
N GLN A 140 -0.72 22.85 -7.54
CA GLN A 140 -0.78 24.32 -7.52
C GLN A 140 -1.86 24.91 -8.42
N GLN A 141 -2.61 24.08 -9.12
CA GLN A 141 -3.52 24.48 -10.18
C GLN A 141 -4.90 23.88 -9.97
N GLU A 142 -5.92 24.55 -10.50
CA GLU A 142 -7.31 24.22 -10.23
C GLU A 142 -7.96 23.38 -11.33
N THR A 143 -8.95 22.59 -10.93
CA THR A 143 -9.82 21.81 -11.80
C THR A 143 -11.26 22.15 -11.46
N TYR A 144 -12.07 22.45 -12.46
CA TYR A 144 -13.50 22.72 -12.32
C TYR A 144 -14.29 21.58 -12.95
N LEU A 145 -15.10 20.92 -12.15
CA LEU A 145 -15.87 19.73 -12.52
C LEU A 145 -17.32 20.08 -12.82
N ASN A 146 -17.98 19.28 -13.64
CA ASN A 146 -19.39 19.41 -13.98
C ASN A 146 -19.74 20.81 -14.53
N ILE A 147 -18.94 21.31 -15.44
CA ILE A 147 -19.21 22.57 -16.14
C ILE A 147 -20.05 22.28 -17.38
N ASN A 148 -21.08 23.06 -17.59
CA ASN A 148 -21.97 22.95 -18.75
C ASN A 148 -22.32 24.34 -19.31
N GLY A 149 -22.37 24.43 -20.63
CA GLY A 149 -22.66 25.67 -21.35
C GLY A 149 -21.39 26.45 -21.70
N LEU A 150 -21.38 27.06 -22.91
CA LEU A 150 -20.23 27.76 -23.46
C LEU A 150 -19.71 28.87 -22.54
N GLU A 151 -20.61 29.71 -22.03
CA GLU A 151 -20.20 30.84 -21.16
C GLU A 151 -19.58 30.33 -19.83
N ASN A 152 -20.13 29.27 -19.23
CA ASN A 152 -19.58 28.68 -18.03
C ASN A 152 -18.20 28.03 -18.29
N VAL A 153 -17.99 27.42 -19.46
CA VAL A 153 -16.68 26.89 -19.89
C VAL A 153 -15.68 28.02 -20.04
N LYS A 154 -16.03 29.12 -20.66
CA LYS A 154 -15.16 30.29 -20.79
C LYS A 154 -14.82 30.91 -19.45
N GLU A 155 -15.78 31.02 -18.53
CA GLU A 155 -15.56 31.48 -17.16
C GLU A 155 -14.58 30.54 -16.42
N ALA A 156 -14.78 29.23 -16.50
CA ALA A 156 -13.87 28.25 -15.92
C ALA A 156 -12.45 28.33 -16.50
N MET A 157 -12.32 28.59 -17.80
CA MET A 157 -11.01 28.81 -18.45
C MET A 157 -10.30 30.05 -17.90
N HIS A 158 -11.02 31.15 -17.68
CA HIS A 158 -10.46 32.34 -17.01
C HIS A 158 -9.94 32.02 -15.61
N HIS A 159 -10.71 31.27 -14.82
CA HIS A 159 -10.28 30.82 -13.51
C HIS A 159 -9.05 29.91 -13.56
N VAL A 160 -8.98 29.01 -14.56
CA VAL A 160 -7.80 28.17 -14.79
C VAL A 160 -6.57 29.05 -15.09
N PHE A 161 -6.68 30.04 -15.98
CA PHE A 161 -5.58 30.95 -16.27
C PHE A 161 -5.17 31.80 -15.07
N ALA A 162 -6.15 32.25 -14.27
CA ALA A 162 -5.89 32.97 -13.02
C ALA A 162 -5.16 32.13 -11.98
N SER A 163 -5.34 30.82 -11.97
CA SER A 163 -4.74 29.92 -10.99
C SER A 163 -3.21 29.91 -11.00
N LEU A 164 -2.57 30.29 -12.12
CA LEU A 164 -1.12 30.46 -12.20
C LEU A 164 -0.62 31.59 -11.28
N TYR A 165 -1.50 32.48 -10.88
CA TYR A 165 -1.23 33.59 -9.98
C TYR A 165 -1.91 33.43 -8.61
N ASN A 166 -2.15 32.21 -8.19
CA ASN A 166 -2.43 31.90 -6.79
C ASN A 166 -1.19 32.24 -5.95
N ASP A 167 -1.42 32.70 -4.72
CA ASP A 167 -0.35 33.18 -3.83
C ASP A 167 0.80 32.16 -3.71
N ARG A 168 0.45 30.90 -3.59
CA ARG A 168 1.42 29.81 -3.54
C ARG A 168 2.20 29.63 -4.85
N ALA A 169 1.54 29.71 -5.98
CA ALA A 169 2.20 29.58 -7.28
C ALA A 169 3.18 30.72 -7.55
N ILE A 170 2.83 31.96 -7.14
CA ILE A 170 3.72 33.11 -7.20
C ILE A 170 4.93 32.90 -6.31
N SER A 171 4.71 32.60 -5.03
CA SER A 171 5.76 32.37 -4.04
C SER A 171 6.70 31.23 -4.44
N TYR A 172 6.16 30.12 -4.92
CA TYR A 172 6.94 28.97 -5.39
C TYR A 172 7.90 29.34 -6.52
N ARG A 173 7.41 30.05 -7.55
CA ARG A 173 8.27 30.46 -8.67
C ARG A 173 9.42 31.34 -8.23
N VAL A 174 9.14 32.32 -7.35
CA VAL A 174 10.17 33.23 -6.83
C VAL A 174 11.22 32.46 -6.01
N HIS A 175 10.80 31.60 -5.07
CA HIS A 175 11.71 30.84 -4.23
C HIS A 175 12.55 29.83 -5.02
N LYS A 176 12.04 29.31 -6.14
CA LYS A 176 12.75 28.42 -7.03
C LYS A 176 13.58 29.15 -8.11
N GLY A 177 13.50 30.46 -8.16
CA GLY A 177 14.25 31.28 -9.14
C GLY A 177 13.69 31.16 -10.57
N PHE A 178 12.41 30.79 -10.74
CA PHE A 178 11.77 30.76 -12.05
C PHE A 178 11.21 32.14 -12.41
N ALA A 179 11.46 32.59 -13.62
CA ALA A 179 10.78 33.76 -14.16
C ALA A 179 9.29 33.44 -14.38
N HIS A 180 8.42 34.41 -14.08
CA HIS A 180 6.98 34.22 -14.16
C HIS A 180 6.46 33.96 -15.57
N ASP A 181 7.18 34.39 -16.61
CA ASP A 181 6.84 34.26 -18.03
C ASP A 181 7.28 32.94 -18.67
N ILE A 182 8.12 32.15 -17.98
CA ILE A 182 8.56 30.85 -18.48
C ILE A 182 7.42 29.84 -18.51
N VAL A 183 6.55 29.88 -17.52
CA VAL A 183 5.42 28.94 -17.38
C VAL A 183 4.21 29.48 -18.14
N ALA A 184 3.70 28.67 -19.06
CA ALA A 184 2.43 28.93 -19.73
C ALA A 184 1.40 27.86 -19.33
N LEU A 185 0.13 28.23 -19.39
CA LEU A 185 -0.97 27.31 -19.14
C LEU A 185 -1.72 26.94 -20.42
N SER A 186 -2.19 25.72 -20.43
CA SER A 186 -3.24 25.23 -21.29
C SER A 186 -4.48 24.90 -20.45
N ALA A 187 -5.65 25.26 -20.91
CA ALA A 187 -6.90 24.82 -20.34
C ALA A 187 -7.42 23.62 -21.12
N GLY A 188 -7.48 22.46 -20.48
CA GLY A 188 -8.06 21.24 -21.05
C GLY A 188 -9.55 21.18 -20.74
N VAL A 189 -10.37 20.96 -21.76
CA VAL A 189 -11.83 20.75 -21.65
C VAL A 189 -12.10 19.27 -21.98
N GLN A 190 -12.42 18.49 -20.97
CA GLN A 190 -12.59 17.03 -21.08
C GLN A 190 -14.01 16.64 -20.70
N ARG A 191 -14.63 15.73 -21.45
CA ARG A 191 -15.94 15.20 -21.08
C ARG A 191 -15.87 14.54 -19.70
N MET A 192 -16.85 14.81 -18.85
CA MET A 192 -16.96 14.18 -17.55
C MET A 192 -17.37 12.72 -17.68
N VAL A 193 -16.72 11.88 -16.86
CA VAL A 193 -17.22 10.55 -16.51
C VAL A 193 -18.20 10.72 -15.36
N ARG A 194 -19.39 10.08 -15.47
CA ARG A 194 -20.46 10.19 -14.47
C ARG A 194 -20.15 9.35 -13.22
N SER A 195 -18.95 9.54 -12.68
CA SER A 195 -18.55 8.88 -11.43
C SER A 195 -19.25 9.44 -10.20
N ASP A 196 -19.90 10.60 -10.33
CA ASP A 196 -20.83 11.13 -9.31
C ASP A 196 -21.91 10.13 -8.91
N SER A 197 -22.38 9.32 -9.86
CA SER A 197 -23.29 8.19 -9.63
C SER A 197 -22.62 6.81 -9.69
N GLY A 198 -21.30 6.76 -9.73
CA GLY A 198 -20.48 5.57 -9.82
C GLY A 198 -19.39 5.51 -8.74
N ALA A 199 -18.15 5.35 -9.19
CA ALA A 199 -16.97 5.30 -8.34
C ALA A 199 -15.78 5.95 -9.04
N ALA A 200 -14.77 6.32 -8.27
CA ALA A 200 -13.52 6.85 -8.79
C ALA A 200 -12.38 6.57 -7.82
N GLY A 201 -11.17 6.78 -8.28
CA GLY A 201 -9.99 6.64 -7.45
C GLY A 201 -8.70 6.91 -8.19
N VAL A 202 -7.62 6.51 -7.56
CA VAL A 202 -6.27 6.60 -8.08
C VAL A 202 -5.64 5.21 -8.05
N MET A 203 -4.79 4.90 -9.02
CA MET A 203 -3.99 3.68 -8.99
C MET A 203 -2.54 3.98 -9.36
N PHE A 204 -1.64 3.16 -8.83
CA PHE A 204 -0.21 3.21 -9.09
C PHE A 204 0.26 1.87 -9.63
N SER A 205 1.11 1.89 -10.63
CA SER A 205 1.74 0.67 -11.15
C SER A 205 2.98 0.24 -10.36
N ILE A 206 3.06 0.65 -9.11
CA ILE A 206 4.10 0.33 -8.13
C ILE A 206 3.50 0.45 -6.73
N ASP A 207 4.05 -0.27 -5.73
CA ASP A 207 3.71 0.02 -4.34
C ASP A 207 4.39 1.34 -3.90
N THR A 208 3.58 2.32 -3.56
CA THR A 208 4.05 3.67 -3.21
C THR A 208 4.81 3.75 -1.88
N GLU A 209 4.71 2.73 -1.04
CA GLU A 209 5.38 2.69 0.25
C GLU A 209 6.76 2.02 0.17
N SER A 210 6.81 0.85 -0.42
CA SER A 210 8.04 0.04 -0.50
C SER A 210 8.82 0.19 -1.80
N GLY A 211 8.18 0.70 -2.86
CA GLY A 211 8.74 0.69 -4.20
C GLY A 211 8.73 -0.68 -4.88
N PHE A 212 7.92 -1.63 -4.37
CA PHE A 212 7.78 -2.94 -4.99
C PHE A 212 7.06 -2.83 -6.34
N GLU A 213 7.69 -3.33 -7.41
CA GLU A 213 7.27 -3.07 -8.79
C GLU A 213 6.25 -4.09 -9.35
N ASP A 214 6.17 -5.28 -8.76
CA ASP A 214 5.33 -6.36 -9.30
C ASP A 214 3.86 -6.31 -8.83
N VAL A 215 3.41 -5.15 -8.38
CA VAL A 215 2.02 -4.91 -7.99
C VAL A 215 1.45 -3.63 -8.60
N VAL A 216 0.14 -3.62 -8.78
CA VAL A 216 -0.67 -2.42 -9.00
C VAL A 216 -1.44 -2.14 -7.72
N PHE A 217 -1.32 -0.92 -7.21
CA PHE A 217 -2.06 -0.44 -6.06
C PHE A 217 -3.25 0.40 -6.53
N VAL A 218 -4.47 0.02 -6.17
CA VAL A 218 -5.71 0.67 -6.60
C VAL A 218 -6.48 1.18 -5.39
N THR A 219 -6.92 2.44 -5.45
CA THR A 219 -7.89 2.98 -4.50
C THR A 219 -9.24 3.19 -5.17
N ALA A 220 -10.32 3.07 -4.42
CA ALA A 220 -11.67 3.30 -4.91
C ALA A 220 -12.58 3.91 -3.84
N SER A 221 -13.41 4.87 -4.23
CA SER A 221 -14.48 5.41 -3.39
C SER A 221 -15.69 5.77 -4.25
N TYR A 222 -16.82 6.03 -3.60
CA TYR A 222 -18.01 6.50 -4.31
C TYR A 222 -17.89 7.95 -4.72
N GLY A 223 -18.56 8.33 -5.80
CA GLY A 223 -18.61 9.69 -6.30
C GLY A 223 -17.38 10.09 -7.11
N LEU A 224 -17.21 11.40 -7.30
CA LEU A 224 -16.08 11.97 -8.04
C LEU A 224 -14.76 11.77 -7.31
N GLY A 225 -13.67 11.57 -8.08
CA GLY A 225 -12.34 11.23 -7.55
C GLY A 225 -11.66 12.34 -6.75
N GLU A 226 -12.15 13.55 -6.81
CA GLU A 226 -11.56 14.71 -6.11
C GLU A 226 -11.47 14.49 -4.60
N THR A 227 -12.47 13.84 -3.97
CA THR A 227 -12.45 13.52 -2.53
C THR A 227 -11.34 12.56 -2.15
N VAL A 228 -10.95 11.66 -3.06
CA VAL A 228 -9.82 10.73 -2.87
C VAL A 228 -8.50 11.49 -2.99
N VAL A 229 -8.35 12.29 -4.03
CA VAL A 229 -7.13 13.08 -4.30
C VAL A 229 -6.87 14.11 -3.21
N GLN A 230 -7.91 14.81 -2.74
CA GLN A 230 -7.81 15.78 -1.65
C GLN A 230 -7.63 15.15 -0.25
N GLY A 231 -7.85 13.84 -0.12
CA GLY A 231 -7.77 13.14 1.17
C GLY A 231 -8.97 13.37 2.08
N ALA A 232 -10.08 13.80 1.52
CA ALA A 232 -11.33 14.02 2.28
C ALA A 232 -12.06 12.73 2.62
N VAL A 233 -11.69 11.61 2.00
CA VAL A 233 -12.31 10.30 2.19
C VAL A 233 -11.25 9.22 2.40
N ASN A 234 -11.58 8.21 3.19
CA ASN A 234 -10.78 7.00 3.34
C ASN A 234 -11.30 5.95 2.34
N PRO A 235 -10.60 5.72 1.22
CA PRO A 235 -11.06 4.84 0.16
C PRO A 235 -10.81 3.37 0.47
N ASP A 236 -11.44 2.48 -0.30
CA ASP A 236 -11.02 1.09 -0.40
C ASP A 236 -9.64 0.99 -1.06
N GLU A 237 -8.86 0.00 -0.69
CA GLU A 237 -7.52 -0.23 -1.21
C GLU A 237 -7.37 -1.68 -1.70
N PHE A 238 -6.72 -1.85 -2.85
CA PHE A 238 -6.50 -3.15 -3.48
C PHE A 238 -5.07 -3.28 -3.99
N TYR A 239 -4.50 -4.48 -3.84
CA TYR A 239 -3.24 -4.85 -4.46
C TYR A 239 -3.46 -5.95 -5.49
N VAL A 240 -2.91 -5.78 -6.69
CA VAL A 240 -3.01 -6.75 -7.78
C VAL A 240 -1.61 -7.14 -8.24
N HIS A 241 -1.34 -8.44 -8.30
CA HIS A 241 -0.03 -8.98 -8.69
C HIS A 241 0.13 -9.00 -10.20
N LYS A 242 1.15 -8.33 -10.71
CA LYS A 242 1.38 -8.19 -12.15
C LYS A 242 1.70 -9.52 -12.86
N PRO A 243 2.64 -10.37 -12.37
CA PRO A 243 2.97 -11.61 -13.05
C PRO A 243 1.79 -12.56 -13.23
N THR A 244 0.98 -12.76 -12.20
CA THR A 244 -0.21 -13.63 -12.28
C THR A 244 -1.34 -13.00 -13.09
N LEU A 245 -1.46 -11.68 -13.10
CA LEU A 245 -2.38 -10.96 -13.97
C LEU A 245 -2.04 -11.17 -15.44
N ARG A 246 -0.77 -11.05 -15.80
CA ARG A 246 -0.29 -11.32 -17.18
C ARG A 246 -0.53 -12.77 -17.59
N ALA A 247 -0.47 -13.71 -16.67
CA ALA A 247 -0.77 -15.13 -16.88
C ALA A 247 -2.28 -15.44 -16.97
N GLY A 248 -3.14 -14.43 -16.84
CA GLY A 248 -4.60 -14.61 -16.89
C GLY A 248 -5.20 -15.29 -15.66
N LYS A 249 -4.51 -15.25 -14.53
CA LYS A 249 -4.96 -15.82 -13.26
C LYS A 249 -5.65 -14.77 -12.39
N PRO A 250 -6.52 -15.18 -11.44
CA PRO A 250 -6.94 -14.29 -10.37
C PRO A 250 -5.72 -13.71 -9.66
N ALA A 251 -5.59 -12.38 -9.67
CA ALA A 251 -4.35 -11.71 -9.26
C ALA A 251 -4.54 -10.71 -8.11
N ILE A 252 -5.75 -10.55 -7.59
CA ILE A 252 -6.02 -9.67 -6.45
C ILE A 252 -5.41 -10.31 -5.20
N LEU A 253 -4.36 -9.65 -4.66
CA LEU A 253 -3.65 -10.15 -3.48
C LEU A 253 -4.36 -9.78 -2.19
N ARG A 254 -4.88 -8.56 -2.11
CA ARG A 254 -5.47 -8.03 -0.87
C ARG A 254 -6.52 -6.96 -1.16
N LYS A 255 -7.55 -6.94 -0.34
CA LYS A 255 -8.60 -5.92 -0.33
C LYS A 255 -8.77 -5.37 1.07
N THR A 256 -8.75 -4.05 1.21
CA THR A 256 -8.98 -3.36 2.47
C THR A 256 -10.14 -2.39 2.30
N MET A 257 -11.16 -2.50 3.15
CA MET A 257 -12.34 -1.63 3.09
C MET A 257 -12.06 -0.31 3.77
N GLY A 258 -12.30 0.79 3.06
CA GLY A 258 -12.27 2.14 3.60
C GLY A 258 -13.60 2.53 4.26
N SER A 259 -13.57 3.56 5.09
CA SER A 259 -14.80 4.08 5.73
C SER A 259 -15.75 4.77 4.76
N LYS A 260 -15.24 5.36 3.69
CA LYS A 260 -16.02 6.01 2.60
C LYS A 260 -17.21 6.82 3.08
N LEU A 261 -16.98 7.72 4.06
CA LEU A 261 -18.05 8.45 4.75
C LEU A 261 -18.81 9.42 3.85
N ILE A 262 -18.12 10.02 2.90
CA ILE A 262 -18.65 11.07 2.03
C ILE A 262 -18.36 10.77 0.56
N LYS A 263 -19.13 11.38 -0.31
CA LYS A 263 -18.90 11.38 -1.76
C LYS A 263 -19.23 12.76 -2.36
N MET A 264 -18.58 13.09 -3.46
CA MET A 264 -18.86 14.30 -4.24
C MET A 264 -19.77 13.96 -5.41
N VAL A 265 -20.83 14.72 -5.54
CA VAL A 265 -21.85 14.52 -6.59
C VAL A 265 -22.12 15.83 -7.33
N PHE A 266 -22.76 15.76 -8.48
CA PHE A 266 -23.16 16.93 -9.25
C PHE A 266 -24.28 17.71 -8.55
N THR A 267 -24.26 19.03 -8.75
CA THR A 267 -25.40 19.91 -8.48
C THR A 267 -26.09 20.30 -9.81
N GLU A 268 -27.24 20.95 -9.75
CA GLU A 268 -27.91 21.51 -10.92
C GLU A 268 -27.22 22.79 -11.44
N ASN A 269 -26.32 23.40 -10.66
CA ASN A 269 -25.61 24.62 -11.04
C ASN A 269 -24.37 24.27 -11.87
N ALA A 270 -24.29 24.78 -13.07
CA ALA A 270 -23.22 24.49 -14.03
C ALA A 270 -21.99 25.43 -13.95
N GLN A 271 -21.98 26.37 -13.00
CA GLN A 271 -20.90 27.34 -12.83
C GLN A 271 -19.73 26.80 -12.02
N ALA A 272 -18.53 27.27 -12.33
CA ALA A 272 -17.32 26.91 -11.59
C ALA A 272 -17.47 27.19 -10.07
N GLY A 273 -17.07 26.24 -9.25
CA GLY A 273 -17.15 26.31 -7.79
C GLY A 273 -18.53 26.06 -7.17
N LYS A 274 -19.58 25.88 -7.99
CA LYS A 274 -20.97 25.63 -7.55
C LYS A 274 -21.59 24.37 -8.14
N SER A 275 -20.88 23.68 -8.99
CA SER A 275 -21.38 22.58 -9.83
C SER A 275 -21.30 21.22 -9.18
N VAL A 276 -20.65 21.12 -8.03
CA VAL A 276 -20.51 19.88 -7.25
C VAL A 276 -20.77 20.14 -5.77
N GLN A 277 -21.16 19.09 -5.05
CA GLN A 277 -21.38 19.14 -3.60
C GLN A 277 -20.94 17.83 -2.96
N VAL A 278 -20.57 17.90 -1.69
CA VAL A 278 -20.25 16.73 -0.86
C VAL A 278 -21.50 16.30 -0.11
N VAL A 279 -21.80 14.99 -0.15
CA VAL A 279 -22.90 14.37 0.57
C VAL A 279 -22.42 13.13 1.32
N ASP A 280 -23.17 12.72 2.35
CA ASP A 280 -22.88 11.50 3.09
C ASP A 280 -23.19 10.25 2.24
N VAL A 281 -22.37 9.22 2.42
CA VAL A 281 -22.62 7.90 1.84
C VAL A 281 -23.51 7.10 2.80
N PRO A 282 -24.60 6.49 2.33
CA PRO A 282 -25.46 5.64 3.16
C PRO A 282 -24.68 4.52 3.84
N ALA A 283 -25.04 4.19 5.09
CA ALA A 283 -24.32 3.22 5.91
C ALA A 283 -24.21 1.83 5.25
N GLU A 284 -25.24 1.40 4.52
CA GLU A 284 -25.24 0.10 3.83
C GLU A 284 -24.29 0.08 2.62
N GLU A 285 -24.13 1.19 1.90
CA GLU A 285 -23.16 1.31 0.81
C GLU A 285 -21.73 1.30 1.33
N ARG A 286 -21.47 1.90 2.50
CA ARG A 286 -20.12 1.92 3.13
C ARG A 286 -19.62 0.55 3.54
N LYS A 287 -20.51 -0.40 3.78
CA LYS A 287 -20.19 -1.79 4.14
C LYS A 287 -19.83 -2.66 2.93
N GLN A 288 -19.81 -2.10 1.73
CA GLN A 288 -19.49 -2.79 0.49
C GLN A 288 -18.25 -2.16 -0.14
N PHE A 289 -17.50 -2.95 -0.91
CA PHE A 289 -16.46 -2.40 -1.76
C PHE A 289 -17.08 -1.57 -2.88
N ALA A 290 -16.47 -0.44 -3.19
CA ALA A 290 -16.99 0.50 -4.19
C ALA A 290 -16.96 -0.07 -5.61
N ILE A 291 -16.06 -1.02 -5.88
CA ILE A 291 -15.91 -1.70 -7.17
C ILE A 291 -15.78 -3.22 -7.00
N SER A 292 -16.13 -3.95 -8.06
CA SER A 292 -16.09 -5.40 -8.10
C SER A 292 -14.67 -5.95 -8.38
N ASN A 293 -14.47 -7.26 -8.18
CA ASN A 293 -13.21 -7.93 -8.51
C ASN A 293 -12.89 -7.84 -10.01
N GLU A 294 -13.90 -7.90 -10.87
CA GLU A 294 -13.77 -7.76 -12.33
C GLU A 294 -13.29 -6.35 -12.68
N GLU A 295 -13.85 -5.33 -12.04
CA GLU A 295 -13.46 -3.92 -12.23
C GLU A 295 -12.05 -3.66 -11.73
N ILE A 296 -11.66 -4.21 -10.57
CA ILE A 296 -10.28 -4.11 -10.05
C ILE A 296 -9.30 -4.73 -11.05
N THR A 297 -9.64 -5.90 -11.58
CA THR A 297 -8.81 -6.62 -12.56
C THR A 297 -8.67 -5.82 -13.86
N GLU A 298 -9.76 -5.24 -14.36
CA GLU A 298 -9.74 -4.40 -15.57
C GLU A 298 -8.87 -3.16 -15.37
N LEU A 299 -8.99 -2.47 -14.24
CA LEU A 299 -8.14 -1.33 -13.89
C LEU A 299 -6.65 -1.71 -13.84
N ALA A 300 -6.34 -2.83 -13.21
CA ALA A 300 -4.96 -3.31 -13.14
C ALA A 300 -4.39 -3.63 -14.54
N LYS A 301 -5.19 -4.17 -15.44
CA LYS A 301 -4.80 -4.38 -16.84
C LYS A 301 -4.53 -3.06 -17.57
N TYR A 302 -5.35 -2.03 -17.33
CA TYR A 302 -5.09 -0.70 -17.86
C TYR A 302 -3.77 -0.13 -17.34
N ALA A 303 -3.49 -0.29 -16.05
CA ALA A 303 -2.23 0.14 -15.46
C ALA A 303 -1.01 -0.53 -16.13
N LEU A 304 -1.09 -1.84 -16.42
CA LEU A 304 -0.03 -2.55 -17.13
C LEU A 304 0.18 -2.02 -18.55
N ILE A 305 -0.89 -1.77 -19.30
CA ILE A 305 -0.82 -1.24 -20.65
C ILE A 305 -0.18 0.15 -20.65
N ILE A 306 -0.58 0.99 -19.70
CA ILE A 306 -0.06 2.36 -19.57
C ILE A 306 1.42 2.34 -19.15
N GLU A 307 1.77 1.54 -18.14
CA GLU A 307 3.17 1.39 -17.70
C GLU A 307 4.08 0.88 -18.83
N GLU A 308 3.64 -0.13 -19.58
CA GLU A 308 4.40 -0.65 -20.72
C GLU A 308 4.61 0.41 -21.80
N HIS A 309 3.59 1.21 -22.08
CA HIS A 309 3.67 2.28 -23.06
C HIS A 309 4.70 3.36 -22.66
N TYR A 310 4.66 3.82 -21.42
CA TYR A 310 5.56 4.87 -20.92
C TYR A 310 6.92 4.34 -20.45
N GLY A 311 7.07 3.03 -20.25
CA GLY A 311 8.31 2.38 -19.84
C GLY A 311 8.75 2.68 -18.40
N ARG A 312 7.84 3.09 -17.55
CA ARG A 312 8.09 3.46 -16.14
C ARG A 312 6.83 3.34 -15.27
N PRO A 313 6.98 3.24 -13.93
CA PRO A 313 5.84 3.28 -13.03
C PRO A 313 5.00 4.55 -13.20
N MET A 314 3.69 4.39 -13.11
CA MET A 314 2.71 5.44 -13.39
C MET A 314 1.76 5.66 -12.22
N ASP A 315 1.35 6.91 -12.06
CA ASP A 315 0.26 7.42 -11.22
C ASP A 315 -0.93 7.73 -12.13
N ILE A 316 -2.07 7.10 -11.87
CA ILE A 316 -3.22 7.06 -12.79
C ILE A 316 -4.50 7.39 -12.04
N GLU A 317 -5.24 8.39 -12.53
CA GLU A 317 -6.60 8.69 -12.07
C GLU A 317 -7.62 7.96 -12.95
N TRP A 318 -8.64 7.39 -12.34
CA TRP A 318 -9.68 6.64 -13.02
C TRP A 318 -11.08 6.95 -12.49
N GLY A 319 -12.09 6.69 -13.29
CA GLY A 319 -13.50 6.79 -12.92
C GLY A 319 -14.33 5.69 -13.55
N ARG A 320 -15.36 5.24 -12.83
CA ARG A 320 -16.42 4.38 -13.34
C ARG A 320 -17.68 5.23 -13.56
N ASP A 321 -18.17 5.26 -14.76
CA ASP A 321 -19.39 5.95 -15.12
C ASP A 321 -20.62 5.19 -14.58
N GLY A 322 -21.45 5.86 -13.79
CA GLY A 322 -22.63 5.23 -13.20
C GLY A 322 -23.78 5.04 -14.21
N LEU A 323 -23.70 5.64 -15.41
CA LEU A 323 -24.72 5.52 -16.45
C LEU A 323 -24.43 4.36 -17.40
N ASP A 324 -23.20 4.22 -17.88
CA ASP A 324 -22.81 3.14 -18.79
C ASP A 324 -22.08 1.97 -18.11
N GLY A 325 -21.69 2.14 -16.85
CA GLY A 325 -21.00 1.13 -16.06
C GLY A 325 -19.55 0.89 -16.44
N LYS A 326 -18.97 1.70 -17.35
CA LYS A 326 -17.62 1.48 -17.87
C LYS A 326 -16.56 2.24 -17.07
N LEU A 327 -15.35 1.69 -17.11
CA LEU A 327 -14.16 2.29 -16.52
C LEU A 327 -13.45 3.19 -17.54
N TYR A 328 -13.00 4.34 -17.06
CA TYR A 328 -12.28 5.35 -17.85
C TYR A 328 -11.02 5.77 -17.12
N ILE A 329 -9.96 5.99 -17.87
CA ILE A 329 -8.74 6.63 -17.40
C ILE A 329 -8.87 8.14 -17.60
N LEU A 330 -8.67 8.90 -16.53
CA LEU A 330 -8.87 10.34 -16.52
C LEU A 330 -7.57 11.12 -16.66
N GLN A 331 -6.48 10.58 -16.12
CA GLN A 331 -5.14 11.16 -16.16
C GLN A 331 -4.11 10.06 -15.93
N ALA A 332 -2.93 10.20 -16.53
CA ALA A 332 -1.76 9.38 -16.20
C ALA A 332 -0.51 10.26 -16.20
N ARG A 333 0.35 10.07 -15.21
CA ARG A 333 1.65 10.73 -15.10
C ARG A 333 2.69 9.77 -14.54
N PRO A 334 4.00 9.98 -14.81
CA PRO A 334 5.04 9.19 -14.18
C PRO A 334 4.99 9.28 -12.65
N GLU A 335 5.21 8.14 -11.99
CA GLU A 335 5.48 8.12 -10.56
C GLU A 335 6.95 8.54 -10.35
N THR A 336 7.20 9.55 -9.51
CA THR A 336 8.52 10.17 -9.39
C THR A 336 9.19 9.89 -8.05
N VAL A 337 8.45 9.66 -6.99
CA VAL A 337 9.00 9.56 -5.62
C VAL A 337 9.85 8.31 -5.44
N LYS A 338 9.29 7.13 -5.69
CA LYS A 338 10.02 5.86 -5.52
C LYS A 338 10.99 5.57 -6.64
N SER A 339 10.71 6.06 -7.84
CA SER A 339 11.65 5.95 -8.96
C SER A 339 12.95 6.71 -8.72
N GLN A 340 12.90 7.90 -8.10
CA GLN A 340 14.09 8.68 -7.75
C GLN A 340 14.85 8.10 -6.55
N GLU A 341 14.17 7.54 -5.55
CA GLU A 341 14.83 6.88 -4.43
C GLU A 341 15.73 5.72 -4.87
N LYS A 342 15.35 4.97 -5.90
CA LYS A 342 16.14 3.88 -6.48
C LYS A 342 17.44 4.37 -7.16
N GLU A 343 17.43 5.56 -7.73
CA GLU A 343 18.61 6.13 -8.37
C GLU A 343 19.67 6.61 -7.37
N GLN A 344 19.30 6.81 -6.08
CA GLN A 344 20.18 7.34 -5.04
C GLN A 344 21.04 6.29 -4.31
N GLY A 345 20.90 5.00 -4.60
CA GLY A 345 21.70 3.92 -4.03
C GLY A 345 20.87 2.87 -3.28
N ASN A 346 21.39 1.65 -3.26
CA ASN A 346 20.70 0.48 -2.69
C ASN A 346 21.06 0.33 -1.21
N SER A 347 20.58 1.24 -0.35
CA SER A 347 20.71 1.15 1.10
C SER A 347 19.36 0.94 1.79
N LEU A 348 19.36 0.09 2.79
CA LEU A 348 18.18 -0.16 3.63
C LEU A 348 18.31 0.59 4.96
N ARG A 349 17.36 1.49 5.25
CA ARG A 349 17.22 2.10 6.57
C ARG A 349 16.12 1.41 7.34
N ARG A 350 16.43 0.99 8.55
CA ARG A 350 15.49 0.34 9.44
C ARG A 350 15.34 1.14 10.73
N TYR A 351 14.09 1.34 11.12
CA TYR A 351 13.72 1.96 12.39
C TYR A 351 13.20 0.89 13.34
N SER A 352 13.69 0.91 14.58
CA SER A 352 13.24 0.02 15.66
C SER A 352 12.89 0.84 16.89
N ILE A 353 11.81 0.47 17.56
CA ILE A 353 11.36 1.09 18.79
C ILE A 353 11.58 0.12 19.94
N ASN A 354 12.32 0.53 20.96
CA ASN A 354 12.66 -0.29 22.11
C ASN A 354 11.79 0.07 23.33
N GLY A 355 11.53 -0.91 24.20
CA GLY A 355 10.81 -0.71 25.47
C GLY A 355 9.30 -0.87 25.37
N GLU A 356 8.66 -0.60 26.50
CA GLU A 356 7.18 -0.63 26.61
C GLU A 356 6.55 0.54 25.86
N ARG A 357 5.42 0.28 25.23
CA ARG A 357 4.72 1.26 24.38
C ARG A 357 3.22 1.22 24.62
N LYS A 358 2.63 2.40 24.65
CA LYS A 358 1.18 2.58 24.75
C LYS A 358 0.66 3.29 23.50
N VAL A 359 -0.18 2.59 22.75
CA VAL A 359 -0.84 3.13 21.55
C VAL A 359 -1.93 4.11 21.97
N LEU A 360 -1.89 5.31 21.42
CA LEU A 360 -2.93 6.34 21.61
C LEU A 360 -3.97 6.30 20.49
N CYS A 361 -3.52 6.21 19.26
CA CYS A 361 -4.38 6.06 18.09
C CYS A 361 -3.60 5.41 16.93
N GLU A 362 -4.33 5.00 15.90
CA GLU A 362 -3.78 4.33 14.72
C GLU A 362 -4.44 4.82 13.43
N GLY A 363 -3.75 4.63 12.32
CA GLY A 363 -4.24 4.94 10.98
C GLY A 363 -3.40 4.23 9.91
N ARG A 364 -3.39 4.77 8.69
CA ARG A 364 -2.59 4.22 7.59
C ARG A 364 -1.18 4.82 7.62
N ALA A 365 -0.16 3.96 7.64
CA ALA A 365 1.23 4.38 7.59
C ALA A 365 1.62 4.89 6.20
N ILE A 366 2.33 6.01 6.18
CA ILE A 366 2.95 6.60 4.99
C ILE A 366 4.46 6.65 5.21
N GLY A 367 5.19 5.96 4.37
CA GLY A 367 6.62 5.72 4.56
C GLY A 367 6.90 4.60 5.57
N GLN A 368 8.16 4.52 6.00
CA GLN A 368 8.66 3.46 6.90
C GLN A 368 9.47 4.02 8.08
N LYS A 369 9.39 5.31 8.30
CA LYS A 369 10.16 6.02 9.33
C LYS A 369 9.38 6.16 10.63
N VAL A 370 10.11 6.57 11.65
CA VAL A 370 9.58 6.98 12.94
C VAL A 370 9.91 8.44 13.17
N GLY A 371 8.93 9.23 13.56
CA GLY A 371 9.10 10.63 13.94
C GLY A 371 8.63 10.88 15.37
N GLN A 372 9.28 11.79 16.07
CA GLN A 372 8.99 12.11 17.47
C GLN A 372 8.91 13.60 17.67
N GLY A 373 8.00 14.04 18.51
CA GLY A 373 7.89 15.45 18.87
C GLY A 373 6.67 15.75 19.72
N LYS A 374 6.41 17.03 19.87
CA LYS A 374 5.24 17.53 20.58
C LYS A 374 4.09 17.72 19.60
N VAL A 375 2.92 17.29 20.00
CA VAL A 375 1.69 17.47 19.23
C VAL A 375 1.38 18.94 19.06
N ARG A 376 1.13 19.33 17.82
CA ARG A 376 0.60 20.63 17.46
C ARG A 376 -0.72 20.45 16.74
N LEU A 377 -1.82 20.80 17.42
CA LEU A 377 -3.16 20.75 16.86
C LEU A 377 -3.42 21.98 16.00
N VAL A 378 -3.66 21.76 14.71
CA VAL A 378 -3.95 22.83 13.75
C VAL A 378 -5.29 22.54 13.10
N LYS A 379 -6.24 23.48 13.26
CA LYS A 379 -7.61 23.32 12.74
C LYS A 379 -7.74 23.81 11.31
N ASP A 380 -7.07 24.89 11.00
CA ASP A 380 -7.11 25.52 9.68
C ASP A 380 -5.81 26.29 9.37
N ALA A 381 -5.72 26.77 8.13
CA ALA A 381 -4.53 27.45 7.63
C ALA A 381 -4.11 28.69 8.43
N SER A 382 -5.03 29.35 9.15
CA SER A 382 -4.71 30.54 9.96
C SER A 382 -3.87 30.23 11.19
N GLU A 383 -3.86 28.97 11.64
CA GLU A 383 -3.10 28.50 12.80
C GLU A 383 -1.73 27.89 12.44
N MET A 384 -1.38 27.84 11.15
CA MET A 384 -0.15 27.16 10.67
C MET A 384 1.13 27.71 11.27
N ASP A 385 1.20 29.00 11.56
CA ASP A 385 2.38 29.66 12.17
C ASP A 385 2.71 29.14 13.57
N THR A 386 1.79 28.46 14.20
CA THR A 386 2.01 27.87 15.55
C THR A 386 2.94 26.64 15.51
N VAL A 387 3.10 26.01 14.34
CA VAL A 387 3.93 24.80 14.18
C VAL A 387 5.41 25.15 14.21
N GLN A 388 6.13 24.55 15.15
CA GLN A 388 7.58 24.72 15.31
C GLN A 388 8.33 23.55 14.64
N ALA A 389 9.61 23.77 14.35
CA ALA A 389 10.47 22.71 13.83
C ALA A 389 10.52 21.52 14.81
N GLY A 390 10.27 20.31 14.32
CA GLY A 390 10.24 19.09 15.13
C GLY A 390 8.91 18.78 15.82
N ASP A 391 7.87 19.60 15.63
CA ASP A 391 6.54 19.27 16.11
C ASP A 391 5.90 18.12 15.31
N VAL A 392 4.98 17.40 15.93
CA VAL A 392 4.08 16.48 15.26
C VAL A 392 2.80 17.21 14.86
N LEU A 393 2.62 17.45 13.59
CA LEU A 393 1.44 18.14 13.07
C LEU A 393 0.22 17.21 13.12
N VAL A 394 -0.81 17.63 13.83
CA VAL A 394 -2.09 16.89 13.94
C VAL A 394 -3.23 17.78 13.44
N THR A 395 -3.94 17.30 12.43
CA THR A 395 -5.03 18.06 11.80
C THR A 395 -6.10 17.13 11.25
N ASP A 396 -7.24 17.68 10.86
CA ASP A 396 -8.32 16.90 10.23
C ASP A 396 -7.91 16.40 8.84
N MET A 397 -7.43 17.31 7.98
CA MET A 397 -6.83 17.00 6.68
C MET A 397 -5.92 18.14 6.26
N THR A 398 -5.04 17.90 5.27
CA THR A 398 -4.21 18.94 4.69
C THR A 398 -4.62 19.23 3.26
N ASP A 399 -4.33 20.42 2.79
CA ASP A 399 -4.41 20.83 1.40
C ASP A 399 -3.05 21.40 0.93
N PRO A 400 -2.90 21.76 -0.34
CA PRO A 400 -1.63 22.23 -0.87
C PRO A 400 -1.02 23.45 -0.15
N ASP A 401 -1.81 24.29 0.48
CA ASP A 401 -1.30 25.46 1.20
C ASP A 401 -0.53 25.11 2.49
N TRP A 402 -0.65 23.87 2.94
CA TRP A 402 0.02 23.38 4.15
C TRP A 402 1.49 22.94 3.95
N GLU A 403 1.99 22.87 2.73
CA GLU A 403 3.34 22.39 2.44
C GLU A 403 4.45 23.09 3.24
N PRO A 404 4.47 24.42 3.39
CA PRO A 404 5.50 25.12 4.18
C PRO A 404 5.57 24.67 5.64
N VAL A 405 4.41 24.34 6.22
CA VAL A 405 4.29 23.87 7.60
C VAL A 405 4.68 22.40 7.73
N MET A 406 4.27 21.59 6.76
CA MET A 406 4.61 20.16 6.74
C MET A 406 6.12 19.94 6.68
N LYS A 407 6.88 20.83 6.03
CA LYS A 407 8.36 20.78 5.99
C LYS A 407 9.04 20.91 7.36
N ARG A 408 8.40 21.54 8.31
CA ARG A 408 8.95 21.73 9.68
C ARG A 408 8.61 20.57 10.59
N ALA A 409 7.58 19.79 10.27
CA ALA A 409 7.08 18.73 11.12
C ALA A 409 8.04 17.53 11.17
N ALA A 410 8.16 16.91 12.35
CA ALA A 410 8.83 15.63 12.52
C ALA A 410 7.96 14.46 12.04
N ALA A 411 6.64 14.61 12.10
CA ALA A 411 5.63 13.67 11.62
C ALA A 411 4.30 14.38 11.37
N ILE A 412 3.44 13.77 10.59
CA ILE A 412 2.12 14.28 10.25
C ILE A 412 1.06 13.25 10.63
N VAL A 413 -0.01 13.69 11.27
CA VAL A 413 -1.15 12.85 11.65
C VAL A 413 -2.44 13.50 11.19
N THR A 414 -3.26 12.80 10.43
CA THR A 414 -4.54 13.30 9.95
C THR A 414 -5.71 12.39 10.33
N ASN A 415 -6.88 12.98 10.60
CA ASN A 415 -8.10 12.22 10.83
C ASN A 415 -8.60 11.56 9.56
N ARG A 416 -8.50 12.26 8.43
CA ARG A 416 -9.01 11.80 7.12
C ARG A 416 -7.88 11.58 6.12
N GLY A 417 -8.17 10.79 5.11
CA GLY A 417 -7.31 10.53 3.99
C GLY A 417 -6.83 9.09 3.92
N GLY A 418 -6.42 8.70 2.72
CA GLY A 418 -5.76 7.43 2.42
C GLY A 418 -4.35 7.65 1.88
N ARG A 419 -3.73 6.61 1.39
CA ARG A 419 -2.34 6.64 0.86
C ARG A 419 -2.12 7.55 -0.36
N THR A 420 -3.19 8.00 -0.98
CA THR A 420 -3.15 8.84 -2.17
C THR A 420 -3.58 10.29 -1.90
N CYS A 421 -3.87 10.64 -0.64
CA CYS A 421 -4.24 12.00 -0.27
C CYS A 421 -3.05 12.96 -0.32
N HIS A 422 -3.34 14.26 -0.30
CA HIS A 422 -2.32 15.30 -0.32
C HIS A 422 -1.29 15.14 0.80
N ALA A 423 -1.73 14.91 2.04
CA ALA A 423 -0.82 14.69 3.18
C ALA A 423 0.15 13.53 2.93
N ALA A 424 -0.34 12.42 2.35
CA ALA A 424 0.47 11.26 2.02
C ALA A 424 1.50 11.57 0.92
N ILE A 425 1.10 12.23 -0.15
CA ILE A 425 1.98 12.59 -1.27
C ILE A 425 3.12 13.49 -0.77
N ILE A 426 2.78 14.57 -0.08
CA ILE A 426 3.78 15.52 0.40
C ILE A 426 4.68 14.90 1.46
N ALA A 427 4.16 14.07 2.36
CA ALA A 427 4.97 13.35 3.35
C ALA A 427 6.03 12.47 2.69
N ARG A 428 5.68 11.77 1.60
CA ARG A 428 6.64 10.98 0.80
C ARG A 428 7.70 11.86 0.14
N GLU A 429 7.29 12.94 -0.50
CA GLU A 429 8.22 13.88 -1.15
C GLU A 429 9.20 14.51 -0.16
N LEU A 430 8.73 14.83 1.04
CA LEU A 430 9.55 15.40 2.11
C LEU A 430 10.35 14.35 2.89
N GLY A 431 10.05 13.07 2.71
CA GLY A 431 10.65 11.97 3.47
C GLY A 431 10.28 11.98 4.96
N ILE A 432 9.11 12.49 5.32
CA ILE A 432 8.57 12.60 6.67
C ILE A 432 7.55 11.48 6.92
N PRO A 433 7.56 10.79 8.07
CA PRO A 433 6.52 9.81 8.38
C PRO A 433 5.16 10.49 8.57
N ALA A 434 4.12 9.88 8.03
CA ALA A 434 2.76 10.33 8.25
C ALA A 434 1.83 9.16 8.57
N VAL A 435 0.83 9.42 9.40
CA VAL A 435 -0.27 8.49 9.68
C VAL A 435 -1.57 9.19 9.33
N VAL A 436 -2.26 8.66 8.33
CA VAL A 436 -3.48 9.26 7.80
C VAL A 436 -4.70 8.39 8.09
N GLY A 437 -5.89 8.98 8.05
CA GLY A 437 -7.12 8.22 8.24
C GLY A 437 -7.33 7.72 9.67
N CYS A 438 -6.84 8.42 10.68
CA CYS A 438 -6.98 8.03 12.09
C CYS A 438 -8.40 8.18 12.65
N GLY A 439 -9.28 8.88 11.96
CA GLY A 439 -10.65 9.14 12.37
C GLY A 439 -10.79 10.27 13.40
N ASN A 440 -10.18 10.14 14.54
CA ASN A 440 -10.35 11.07 15.68
C ASN A 440 -9.05 11.46 16.40
N ALA A 441 -7.92 11.40 15.71
CA ALA A 441 -6.61 11.74 16.31
C ALA A 441 -6.58 13.15 16.91
N SER A 442 -7.21 14.13 16.26
CA SER A 442 -7.29 15.52 16.75
C SER A 442 -8.10 15.67 18.05
N GLU A 443 -8.93 14.69 18.39
CA GLU A 443 -9.70 14.66 19.65
C GLU A 443 -8.96 13.91 20.75
N ILE A 444 -8.22 12.85 20.40
CA ILE A 444 -7.48 11.99 21.33
C ILE A 444 -6.18 12.62 21.77
N LEU A 445 -5.41 13.18 20.82
CA LEU A 445 -4.12 13.79 21.07
C LEU A 445 -4.30 15.20 21.63
N LYS A 446 -3.44 15.56 22.59
CA LYS A 446 -3.50 16.87 23.28
C LYS A 446 -2.39 17.79 22.83
N GLU A 447 -2.68 19.07 22.72
CA GLU A 447 -1.69 20.09 22.42
C GLU A 447 -0.48 19.99 23.35
N GLY A 448 0.71 19.99 22.77
CA GLY A 448 1.99 19.88 23.50
C GLY A 448 2.34 18.50 24.06
N GLN A 449 1.47 17.49 23.85
CA GLN A 449 1.75 16.11 24.26
C GLN A 449 2.94 15.54 23.48
N GLU A 450 3.87 14.90 24.18
CA GLU A 450 4.99 14.20 23.54
C GLU A 450 4.52 12.86 23.01
N VAL A 451 4.80 12.58 21.72
CA VAL A 451 4.40 11.35 21.04
C VAL A 451 5.50 10.83 20.12
N THR A 452 5.43 9.53 19.84
CA THR A 452 6.22 8.83 18.83
C THR A 452 5.28 8.31 17.75
N VAL A 453 5.50 8.75 16.52
CA VAL A 453 4.71 8.35 15.36
C VAL A 453 5.50 7.30 14.57
N SER A 454 5.00 6.07 14.53
CA SER A 454 5.67 4.95 13.88
C SER A 454 4.97 4.54 12.59
N CYS A 455 5.72 4.56 11.50
CA CYS A 455 5.34 3.95 10.22
C CYS A 455 6.20 2.71 9.91
N ALA A 456 6.98 2.22 10.89
CA ALA A 456 7.95 1.14 10.70
C ALA A 456 7.37 -0.27 10.95
N GLU A 457 6.10 -0.40 11.30
CA GLU A 457 5.50 -1.64 11.79
C GLU A 457 4.44 -2.23 10.84
N GLY A 458 4.46 -1.80 9.59
CA GLY A 458 3.58 -2.27 8.52
C GLY A 458 2.66 -1.19 7.97
N ASP A 459 1.54 -1.59 7.42
CA ASP A 459 0.56 -0.69 6.81
C ASP A 459 -0.20 0.16 7.84
N THR A 460 -0.22 -0.29 9.10
CA THR A 460 -0.82 0.45 10.19
C THR A 460 0.22 1.37 10.82
N GLY A 461 -0.04 2.67 10.76
CA GLY A 461 0.72 3.67 11.47
C GLY A 461 0.21 3.80 12.90
N LEU A 462 1.13 3.88 13.85
CA LEU A 462 0.84 3.89 15.27
C LEU A 462 1.37 5.17 15.93
N ILE A 463 0.55 5.82 16.76
CA ILE A 463 0.95 6.94 17.56
C ILE A 463 1.07 6.46 19.00
N TYR A 464 2.30 6.51 19.54
CA TYR A 464 2.62 6.10 20.90
C TYR A 464 2.75 7.27 21.84
N GLU A 465 2.39 7.04 23.12
CA GLU A 465 2.60 8.02 24.19
C GLU A 465 4.10 8.16 24.51
N GLY A 466 4.57 9.40 24.60
CA GLY A 466 5.93 9.74 24.98
C GLY A 466 6.96 9.70 23.86
N LEU A 467 8.16 10.12 24.15
CA LEU A 467 9.34 10.03 23.30
C LEU A 467 10.04 8.69 23.57
N LEU A 468 9.79 7.69 22.75
CA LEU A 468 10.34 6.36 22.91
C LEU A 468 11.80 6.27 22.42
N ASP A 469 12.53 5.25 22.87
CA ASP A 469 13.86 4.95 22.36
C ASP A 469 13.79 4.38 20.94
N VAL A 470 14.30 5.13 19.96
CA VAL A 470 14.27 4.77 18.53
C VAL A 470 15.70 4.56 18.04
N SER A 471 15.99 3.39 17.50
CA SER A 471 17.24 3.11 16.81
C SER A 471 17.04 3.10 15.29
N VAL A 472 18.07 3.55 14.56
CA VAL A 472 18.09 3.59 13.09
C VAL A 472 19.35 2.89 12.60
N ASP A 473 19.17 1.81 11.84
CA ASP A 473 20.24 1.08 11.18
C ASP A 473 20.24 1.37 9.68
N GLU A 474 21.38 1.70 9.12
CA GLU A 474 21.58 1.90 7.67
C GLU A 474 22.53 0.85 7.10
N ILE A 475 22.06 0.09 6.12
CA ILE A 475 22.76 -1.05 5.55
C ILE A 475 22.87 -0.88 4.03
N SER A 476 24.10 -0.91 3.49
CA SER A 476 24.33 -0.90 2.05
C SER A 476 24.22 -2.31 1.47
N LEU A 477 23.44 -2.47 0.37
CA LEU A 477 23.18 -3.74 -0.29
C LEU A 477 24.00 -3.95 -1.59
N ASP A 478 24.85 -3.00 -1.97
CA ASP A 478 25.46 -2.96 -3.29
C ASP A 478 26.50 -4.05 -3.58
N LYS A 479 27.09 -4.69 -2.58
CA LYS A 479 28.10 -5.74 -2.78
C LYS A 479 28.03 -6.81 -1.70
N MET A 480 27.06 -7.69 -1.81
CA MET A 480 26.97 -8.84 -0.91
C MET A 480 27.93 -9.96 -1.36
N PRO A 481 28.80 -10.50 -0.47
CA PRO A 481 29.63 -11.63 -0.79
C PRO A 481 28.76 -12.90 -0.96
N LYS A 482 29.35 -13.97 -1.54
CA LYS A 482 28.63 -15.23 -1.69
C LYS A 482 28.37 -15.87 -0.32
N SER A 483 27.14 -16.24 -0.06
CA SER A 483 26.78 -16.97 1.17
C SER A 483 27.14 -18.45 1.03
N PRO A 484 27.70 -19.08 2.08
CA PRO A 484 27.97 -20.52 2.10
C PRO A 484 26.73 -21.40 2.23
N VAL A 485 25.57 -20.79 2.55
CA VAL A 485 24.28 -21.46 2.74
C VAL A 485 23.18 -20.60 2.12
N LYS A 486 22.08 -21.23 1.73
CA LYS A 486 20.90 -20.49 1.27
C LYS A 486 20.23 -19.81 2.46
N ILE A 487 20.13 -18.50 2.41
CA ILE A 487 19.48 -17.69 3.44
C ILE A 487 18.05 -17.37 3.03
N MET A 488 17.12 -17.62 3.92
CA MET A 488 15.71 -17.30 3.79
C MET A 488 15.29 -16.35 4.92
N MET A 489 14.06 -15.85 4.87
CA MET A 489 13.51 -14.95 5.87
C MET A 489 12.35 -15.57 6.64
N ASN A 490 12.23 -15.21 7.91
CA ASN A 490 11.01 -15.42 8.69
C ASN A 490 10.14 -14.17 8.54
N VAL A 491 9.00 -14.27 7.88
CA VAL A 491 8.08 -13.14 7.68
C VAL A 491 6.72 -13.53 8.24
N GLY A 492 6.33 -12.92 9.34
CA GLY A 492 5.03 -13.18 9.98
C GLY A 492 3.93 -12.25 9.49
N ASN A 493 4.26 -10.97 9.29
CA ASN A 493 3.30 -9.95 8.91
C ASN A 493 3.27 -9.71 7.40
N PRO A 494 2.17 -10.08 6.69
CA PRO A 494 2.06 -9.83 5.25
C PRO A 494 2.16 -8.36 4.85
N GLU A 495 1.80 -7.43 5.73
CA GLU A 495 1.86 -6.00 5.47
C GLU A 495 3.30 -5.49 5.24
N LEU A 496 4.30 -6.21 5.79
CA LEU A 496 5.72 -5.90 5.62
C LEU A 496 6.36 -6.63 4.43
N ALA A 497 5.65 -7.53 3.77
CA ALA A 497 6.20 -8.41 2.76
C ALA A 497 6.90 -7.66 1.62
N PHE A 498 6.29 -6.62 1.10
CA PHE A 498 6.86 -5.83 0.00
C PHE A 498 8.09 -5.04 0.43
N SER A 499 8.12 -4.54 1.66
CA SER A 499 9.30 -3.87 2.23
C SER A 499 10.50 -4.80 2.33
N PHE A 500 10.26 -6.08 2.68
CA PHE A 500 11.31 -7.08 2.79
C PHE A 500 11.73 -7.72 1.46
N ALA A 501 10.98 -7.49 0.38
CA ALA A 501 11.28 -8.03 -0.94
C ALA A 501 12.66 -7.59 -1.48
N ASN A 502 13.16 -6.45 -1.05
CA ASN A 502 14.46 -5.93 -1.44
C ASN A 502 15.65 -6.54 -0.66
N ILE A 503 15.39 -7.27 0.42
CA ILE A 503 16.43 -7.96 1.18
C ILE A 503 16.87 -9.20 0.39
N PRO A 504 18.17 -9.37 0.12
CA PRO A 504 18.67 -10.56 -0.59
C PRO A 504 18.29 -11.84 0.17
N SER A 505 17.60 -12.75 -0.48
CA SER A 505 17.20 -14.03 0.11
C SER A 505 16.79 -15.05 -0.95
N GLU A 506 16.73 -16.33 -0.56
CA GLU A 506 16.16 -17.40 -1.39
C GLU A 506 14.64 -17.54 -1.23
N GLY A 507 14.02 -16.65 -0.48
CA GLY A 507 12.60 -16.62 -0.23
C GLY A 507 12.24 -16.58 1.26
N VAL A 508 11.05 -17.02 1.60
CA VAL A 508 10.52 -17.06 2.97
C VAL A 508 10.53 -18.48 3.50
N GLY A 509 11.33 -18.76 4.51
CA GLY A 509 11.45 -20.07 5.13
C GLY A 509 10.39 -20.36 6.21
N LEU A 510 9.80 -19.30 6.76
CA LEU A 510 8.69 -19.40 7.71
C LEU A 510 7.73 -18.22 7.50
N ALA A 511 6.54 -18.52 7.03
CA ALA A 511 5.38 -17.65 7.09
C ALA A 511 4.38 -18.22 8.09
N ARG A 512 4.04 -17.45 9.12
CA ARG A 512 3.16 -17.89 10.21
C ARG A 512 1.71 -17.48 9.93
N MET A 513 0.84 -18.45 9.77
CA MET A 513 -0.60 -18.19 9.55
C MET A 513 -1.27 -17.51 10.76
N GLU A 514 -0.74 -17.72 11.95
CA GLU A 514 -1.24 -17.11 13.20
C GLU A 514 -1.27 -15.58 13.13
N PHE A 515 -0.30 -14.95 12.47
CA PHE A 515 -0.32 -13.49 12.28
C PHE A 515 -1.55 -13.02 11.48
N ILE A 516 -1.87 -13.75 10.43
CA ILE A 516 -3.05 -13.44 9.60
C ILE A 516 -4.33 -13.64 10.42
N ILE A 517 -4.45 -14.77 11.11
CA ILE A 517 -5.62 -15.10 11.93
C ILE A 517 -5.80 -14.07 13.05
N ASN A 518 -4.72 -13.73 13.74
CA ASN A 518 -4.80 -12.83 14.89
C ASN A 518 -5.09 -11.39 14.49
N ARG A 519 -4.38 -10.86 13.49
CA ARG A 519 -4.47 -9.44 13.11
C ARG A 519 -5.61 -9.14 12.14
N GLN A 520 -5.80 -9.97 11.13
CA GLN A 520 -6.73 -9.67 10.03
C GLN A 520 -8.10 -10.33 10.21
N ILE A 521 -8.17 -11.43 10.93
CA ILE A 521 -9.42 -12.14 11.21
C ILE A 521 -9.92 -11.82 12.61
N GLY A 522 -9.16 -12.17 13.63
CA GLY A 522 -9.46 -11.89 15.04
C GLY A 522 -10.65 -12.70 15.61
N ILE A 523 -11.18 -13.63 14.85
CA ILE A 523 -12.37 -14.43 15.19
C ILE A 523 -11.98 -15.91 15.15
N HIS A 524 -12.41 -16.68 16.15
CA HIS A 524 -12.25 -18.13 16.14
C HIS A 524 -12.97 -18.73 14.92
N PRO A 525 -12.34 -19.57 14.10
CA PRO A 525 -12.95 -20.10 12.88
C PRO A 525 -14.24 -20.85 13.14
N LYS A 526 -14.38 -21.51 14.29
CA LYS A 526 -15.62 -22.20 14.64
C LYS A 526 -16.79 -21.26 14.94
N ALA A 527 -16.50 -20.06 15.47
CA ALA A 527 -17.50 -19.00 15.61
C ALA A 527 -18.05 -18.51 14.28
N LEU A 528 -17.22 -18.53 13.23
CA LEU A 528 -17.65 -18.22 11.86
C LEU A 528 -18.50 -19.36 11.25
N LEU A 529 -18.13 -20.61 11.48
CA LEU A 529 -18.89 -21.77 11.04
C LEU A 529 -20.26 -21.87 11.70
N GLU A 530 -20.37 -21.50 12.97
CA GLU A 530 -21.56 -21.62 13.81
C GLU A 530 -22.19 -20.27 14.16
N LEU A 531 -21.96 -19.22 13.35
CA LEU A 531 -22.39 -17.85 13.65
C LEU A 531 -23.85 -17.72 14.08
N ASN A 532 -24.76 -18.40 13.40
CA ASN A 532 -26.19 -18.31 13.67
C ASN A 532 -26.62 -18.99 14.99
N GLN A 533 -25.75 -19.74 15.63
CA GLN A 533 -25.98 -20.43 16.90
C GLN A 533 -25.46 -19.63 18.12
N LEU A 534 -24.73 -18.53 17.86
CA LEU A 534 -24.16 -17.68 18.90
C LEU A 534 -25.21 -16.72 19.47
N ASP A 535 -24.93 -16.14 20.65
CA ASP A 535 -25.75 -15.06 21.18
C ASP A 535 -25.80 -13.84 20.28
N ASN A 536 -26.80 -12.98 20.46
CA ASN A 536 -27.03 -11.86 19.56
C ASN A 536 -25.92 -10.82 19.57
N ASP A 537 -25.32 -10.53 20.73
CA ASP A 537 -24.28 -9.53 20.87
C ASP A 537 -23.02 -9.97 20.11
N LEU A 538 -22.66 -11.24 20.26
CA LEU A 538 -21.52 -11.84 19.57
C LEU A 538 -21.76 -11.93 18.05
N GLN A 539 -22.98 -12.27 17.63
CA GLN A 539 -23.36 -12.23 16.21
C GLN A 539 -23.21 -10.84 15.62
N GLU A 540 -23.65 -9.81 16.33
CA GLU A 540 -23.57 -8.42 15.87
C GLU A 540 -22.12 -7.96 15.73
N GLU A 541 -21.27 -8.26 16.72
CA GLU A 541 -19.85 -7.97 16.69
C GLU A 541 -19.16 -8.65 15.50
N ILE A 542 -19.40 -9.92 15.28
CA ILE A 542 -18.82 -10.69 14.18
C ILE A 542 -19.32 -10.17 12.83
N ARG A 543 -20.63 -9.92 12.68
CA ARG A 543 -21.21 -9.40 11.42
C ARG A 543 -20.64 -8.04 11.03
N ALA A 544 -20.38 -7.17 11.99
CA ALA A 544 -19.72 -5.88 11.74
C ALA A 544 -18.31 -6.09 11.17
N ARG A 545 -17.56 -7.05 11.68
CA ARG A 545 -16.18 -7.32 11.26
C ARG A 545 -16.05 -8.00 9.91
N ILE A 546 -17.03 -8.84 9.53
CA ILE A 546 -17.04 -9.54 8.24
C ILE A 546 -17.76 -8.79 7.13
N ALA A 547 -18.15 -7.55 7.35
CA ALA A 547 -18.86 -6.73 6.37
C ALA A 547 -18.07 -6.63 5.05
N GLY A 548 -18.78 -6.76 3.93
CA GLY A 548 -18.20 -6.73 2.58
C GLY A 548 -17.76 -8.09 2.02
N TYR A 549 -17.87 -9.17 2.81
CA TYR A 549 -17.56 -10.54 2.39
C TYR A 549 -18.87 -11.34 2.18
N ALA A 550 -18.83 -12.32 1.26
CA ALA A 550 -20.01 -13.06 0.83
C ALA A 550 -20.64 -13.92 1.96
N SER A 551 -19.81 -14.48 2.82
CA SER A 551 -20.24 -15.29 3.96
C SER A 551 -19.20 -15.24 5.10
N PRO A 552 -19.54 -15.68 6.31
CA PRO A 552 -18.57 -15.77 7.42
C PRO A 552 -17.36 -16.65 7.08
N THR A 553 -17.57 -17.78 6.44
CA THR A 553 -16.48 -18.70 6.06
C THR A 553 -15.65 -18.14 4.89
N ASP A 554 -16.27 -17.45 3.93
CA ASP A 554 -15.56 -16.75 2.88
C ASP A 554 -14.64 -15.65 3.42
N PHE A 555 -15.07 -14.94 4.45
CA PHE A 555 -14.23 -13.97 5.15
C PHE A 555 -12.93 -14.61 5.67
N PHE A 556 -13.02 -15.75 6.34
CA PHE A 556 -11.87 -16.46 6.87
C PHE A 556 -10.94 -16.94 5.73
N VAL A 557 -11.50 -17.60 4.73
CA VAL A 557 -10.75 -18.12 3.57
C VAL A 557 -10.11 -16.98 2.79
N ASP A 558 -10.84 -15.91 2.52
CA ASP A 558 -10.34 -14.75 1.77
C ASP A 558 -9.19 -14.06 2.51
N LYS A 559 -9.30 -13.88 3.82
CA LYS A 559 -8.23 -13.23 4.61
C LYS A 559 -6.95 -14.06 4.66
N ILE A 560 -7.04 -15.38 4.81
CA ILE A 560 -5.86 -16.25 4.74
C ILE A 560 -5.28 -16.24 3.32
N THR A 561 -6.12 -16.34 2.29
CA THR A 561 -5.71 -16.26 0.89
C THR A 561 -4.95 -14.96 0.62
N GLU A 562 -5.49 -13.83 1.04
CA GLU A 562 -4.87 -12.51 0.88
C GLU A 562 -3.50 -12.43 1.56
N GLY A 563 -3.39 -12.86 2.80
CA GLY A 563 -2.12 -12.83 3.54
C GLY A 563 -1.05 -13.72 2.91
N VAL A 564 -1.39 -14.96 2.60
CA VAL A 564 -0.48 -15.93 1.97
C VAL A 564 -0.09 -15.50 0.56
N ALA A 565 -1.06 -15.06 -0.25
CA ALA A 565 -0.80 -14.59 -1.61
C ALA A 565 0.11 -13.35 -1.63
N THR A 566 -0.06 -12.44 -0.70
CA THR A 566 0.82 -11.26 -0.54
C THR A 566 2.26 -11.67 -0.24
N LEU A 567 2.45 -12.59 0.69
CA LEU A 567 3.78 -13.15 1.01
C LEU A 567 4.40 -13.86 -0.20
N ALA A 568 3.63 -14.68 -0.88
CA ALA A 568 4.09 -15.41 -2.06
C ALA A 568 4.46 -14.47 -3.21
N ALA A 569 3.65 -13.47 -3.47
CA ALA A 569 3.89 -12.46 -4.51
C ALA A 569 5.16 -11.64 -4.25
N SER A 570 5.43 -11.32 -2.99
CA SER A 570 6.58 -10.48 -2.60
C SER A 570 7.94 -11.07 -3.00
N VAL A 571 8.04 -12.37 -3.10
CA VAL A 571 9.28 -13.10 -3.43
C VAL A 571 9.16 -13.99 -4.67
N TYR A 572 8.00 -13.98 -5.34
CA TYR A 572 7.75 -14.80 -6.52
C TYR A 572 8.85 -14.65 -7.58
N PRO A 573 9.38 -15.72 -8.18
CA PRO A 573 9.00 -17.14 -8.03
C PRO A 573 9.76 -17.91 -6.92
N ARG A 574 10.50 -17.21 -6.05
CA ARG A 574 11.22 -17.85 -4.93
C ARG A 574 10.24 -18.45 -3.93
N LYS A 575 10.69 -19.45 -3.17
CA LYS A 575 9.84 -20.26 -2.29
C LYS A 575 9.34 -19.52 -1.07
N VAL A 576 8.10 -19.82 -0.69
CA VAL A 576 7.49 -19.42 0.57
C VAL A 576 6.95 -20.67 1.26
N ILE A 577 7.48 -20.96 2.45
CA ILE A 577 7.02 -22.08 3.27
C ILE A 577 6.01 -21.53 4.29
N VAL A 578 4.74 -21.87 4.12
CA VAL A 578 3.65 -21.43 4.97
C VAL A 578 3.37 -22.49 6.03
N ARG A 579 3.59 -22.13 7.29
CA ARG A 579 3.21 -22.98 8.41
C ARG A 579 1.73 -22.80 8.68
N MET A 580 0.98 -23.89 8.65
CA MET A 580 -0.42 -23.90 9.03
C MET A 580 -0.58 -23.53 10.51
N SER A 581 -1.77 -23.13 10.93
CA SER A 581 -1.99 -22.50 12.22
C SER A 581 -1.46 -23.35 13.39
N ASP A 582 -0.70 -22.71 14.27
CA ASP A 582 -0.07 -23.34 15.43
C ASP A 582 -0.41 -22.57 16.72
N PHE A 583 -1.66 -22.12 16.85
CA PHE A 583 -2.14 -21.60 18.13
C PHE A 583 -2.32 -22.70 19.16
N LYS A 584 -1.93 -22.40 20.38
CA LYS A 584 -2.29 -23.18 21.56
C LYS A 584 -3.75 -22.91 21.94
N SER A 585 -4.34 -23.75 22.75
CA SER A 585 -5.75 -23.60 23.18
C SER A 585 -6.04 -22.25 23.85
N ASN A 586 -5.14 -21.75 24.68
CA ASN A 586 -5.27 -20.43 25.31
C ASN A 586 -5.20 -19.27 24.32
N GLU A 587 -4.42 -19.40 23.25
CA GLU A 587 -4.33 -18.40 22.19
C GLU A 587 -5.60 -18.38 21.31
N TYR A 588 -6.11 -19.55 20.94
CA TYR A 588 -7.40 -19.65 20.25
C TYR A 588 -8.57 -19.15 21.12
N ALA A 589 -8.52 -19.40 22.43
CA ALA A 589 -9.53 -18.91 23.36
C ALA A 589 -9.59 -17.37 23.42
N GLY A 590 -8.48 -16.69 23.13
CA GLY A 590 -8.39 -15.23 23.09
C GLY A 590 -9.03 -14.60 21.85
N LEU A 591 -9.35 -15.37 20.81
CA LEU A 591 -10.06 -14.88 19.64
C LEU A 591 -11.54 -14.66 19.94
N ILE A 592 -12.20 -13.79 19.20
CA ILE A 592 -13.64 -13.55 19.34
C ILE A 592 -14.40 -14.88 19.23
N GLY A 593 -15.20 -15.21 20.24
CA GLY A 593 -15.94 -16.47 20.36
C GLY A 593 -15.10 -17.67 20.77
N GLY A 594 -13.77 -17.54 20.90
CA GLY A 594 -12.86 -18.66 21.17
C GLY A 594 -13.07 -19.34 22.51
N GLY A 595 -13.48 -18.59 23.54
CA GLY A 595 -13.76 -19.14 24.86
C GLY A 595 -14.87 -20.17 24.91
N LEU A 596 -15.75 -20.20 23.90
CA LEU A 596 -16.84 -21.18 23.79
C LEU A 596 -16.36 -22.57 23.32
N TYR A 597 -15.23 -22.65 22.65
CA TYR A 597 -14.80 -23.83 21.91
C TYR A 597 -13.51 -24.46 22.42
N GLU A 598 -12.68 -23.68 23.10
CA GLU A 598 -11.37 -24.16 23.51
C GLU A 598 -11.38 -24.78 24.90
N PRO A 599 -10.70 -25.94 25.11
CA PRO A 599 -10.57 -26.53 26.43
C PRO A 599 -9.64 -25.69 27.31
N HIS A 600 -9.90 -25.69 28.60
CA HIS A 600 -8.93 -25.21 29.58
C HIS A 600 -7.87 -26.28 29.81
N GLU A 601 -6.61 -25.94 29.48
CA GLU A 601 -5.48 -26.84 29.65
C GLU A 601 -4.46 -26.25 30.66
N GLU A 602 -3.94 -27.06 31.56
CA GLU A 602 -2.93 -26.60 32.52
C GLU A 602 -1.60 -26.28 31.83
N ASN A 603 -1.27 -27.01 30.76
CA ASN A 603 -0.10 -26.79 29.95
C ASN A 603 -0.44 -26.78 28.44
N PRO A 604 -0.92 -25.65 27.91
CA PRO A 604 -1.30 -25.54 26.50
C PRO A 604 -0.16 -25.85 25.51
N MET A 605 1.11 -25.69 25.95
CA MET A 605 2.29 -25.99 25.14
C MET A 605 2.34 -27.46 24.73
N LEU A 606 1.94 -28.35 25.64
CA LEU A 606 1.90 -29.81 25.45
C LEU A 606 0.49 -30.31 25.09
N GLY A 607 -0.44 -29.42 24.89
CA GLY A 607 -1.86 -29.73 24.75
C GLY A 607 -2.35 -29.84 23.30
N PHE A 608 -3.53 -29.36 23.09
CA PHE A 608 -4.28 -29.45 21.84
C PHE A 608 -3.79 -28.41 20.82
N ARG A 609 -2.74 -28.75 20.08
CA ARG A 609 -2.10 -27.90 19.07
C ARG A 609 -1.54 -28.71 17.90
N GLY A 610 -1.28 -28.04 16.78
CA GLY A 610 -0.63 -28.60 15.60
C GLY A 610 -1.41 -29.73 14.95
N ALA A 611 -0.72 -30.77 14.48
CA ALA A 611 -1.30 -31.88 13.73
C ALA A 611 -2.44 -32.58 14.46
N ALA A 612 -2.33 -32.77 15.78
CA ALA A 612 -3.39 -33.39 16.59
C ALA A 612 -4.71 -32.62 16.50
N ARG A 613 -4.64 -31.29 16.43
CA ARG A 613 -5.82 -30.42 16.27
C ARG A 613 -6.46 -30.62 14.91
N TYR A 614 -5.70 -30.63 13.84
CA TYR A 614 -6.21 -30.68 12.47
C TYR A 614 -7.01 -31.94 12.15
N VAL A 615 -6.61 -33.05 12.74
CA VAL A 615 -7.24 -34.36 12.50
C VAL A 615 -8.36 -34.68 13.50
N SER A 616 -8.58 -33.82 14.49
CA SER A 616 -9.63 -34.00 15.48
C SER A 616 -11.01 -33.66 14.93
N GLU A 617 -12.05 -34.31 15.43
CA GLU A 617 -13.45 -34.01 15.10
C GLU A 617 -13.83 -32.56 15.46
N ASP A 618 -13.23 -32.01 16.52
CA ASP A 618 -13.52 -30.65 16.99
C ASP A 618 -12.97 -29.54 16.11
N PHE A 619 -11.96 -29.82 15.26
CA PHE A 619 -11.28 -28.78 14.48
C PHE A 619 -11.17 -29.08 12.99
N LYS A 620 -11.47 -30.29 12.53
CA LYS A 620 -11.30 -30.68 11.12
C LYS A 620 -12.00 -29.75 10.11
N GLU A 621 -13.15 -29.20 10.44
CA GLU A 621 -13.87 -28.26 9.59
C GLU A 621 -13.16 -26.89 9.52
N CYS A 622 -12.57 -26.44 10.62
CA CYS A 622 -11.73 -25.25 10.65
C CYS A 622 -10.45 -25.43 9.82
N PHE A 623 -9.81 -26.60 9.95
CA PHE A 623 -8.66 -26.96 9.14
C PHE A 623 -8.97 -26.98 7.64
N ALA A 624 -10.15 -27.47 7.28
CA ALA A 624 -10.60 -27.44 5.88
C ALA A 624 -10.66 -26.02 5.30
N LEU A 625 -10.99 -25.02 6.10
CA LEU A 625 -10.97 -23.61 5.66
C LEU A 625 -9.55 -23.12 5.36
N GLU A 626 -8.56 -23.47 6.19
CA GLU A 626 -7.16 -23.17 5.94
C GLU A 626 -6.67 -23.84 4.64
N CYS A 627 -7.01 -25.11 4.45
CA CYS A 627 -6.69 -25.86 3.24
C CYS A 627 -7.33 -25.25 1.98
N GLN A 628 -8.56 -24.81 2.06
CA GLN A 628 -9.25 -24.14 0.96
C GLN A 628 -8.53 -22.86 0.53
N ALA A 629 -8.05 -22.07 1.49
CA ALA A 629 -7.28 -20.86 1.22
C ALA A 629 -5.96 -21.16 0.50
N LEU A 630 -5.19 -22.13 1.01
CA LEU A 630 -3.90 -22.52 0.40
C LEU A 630 -4.08 -23.13 -0.99
N LYS A 631 -5.13 -23.92 -1.20
CA LYS A 631 -5.48 -24.45 -2.51
C LYS A 631 -5.82 -23.34 -3.50
N ARG A 632 -6.58 -22.35 -3.08
CA ARG A 632 -6.90 -21.17 -3.90
C ARG A 632 -5.65 -20.42 -4.33
N VAL A 633 -4.74 -20.15 -3.41
CA VAL A 633 -3.47 -19.47 -3.71
C VAL A 633 -2.65 -20.25 -4.73
N ARG A 634 -2.50 -21.54 -4.56
CA ARG A 634 -1.67 -22.37 -5.43
C ARG A 634 -2.31 -22.67 -6.77
N ASP A 635 -3.54 -23.17 -6.76
CA ASP A 635 -4.19 -23.74 -7.96
C ASP A 635 -4.93 -22.67 -8.77
N GLU A 636 -5.65 -21.76 -8.13
CA GLU A 636 -6.42 -20.72 -8.83
C GLU A 636 -5.57 -19.50 -9.16
N MET A 637 -4.83 -18.96 -8.19
CA MET A 637 -3.99 -17.78 -8.40
C MET A 637 -2.65 -18.09 -9.05
N GLY A 638 -2.26 -19.36 -9.15
CA GLY A 638 -1.03 -19.77 -9.80
C GLY A 638 0.25 -19.50 -9.02
N LEU A 639 0.15 -19.17 -7.73
CA LEU A 639 1.30 -18.94 -6.84
C LEU A 639 1.84 -20.27 -6.29
N THR A 640 2.37 -21.10 -7.20
CA THR A 640 2.87 -22.45 -6.90
C THR A 640 4.21 -22.45 -6.13
N ASN A 641 4.79 -21.30 -5.89
CA ASN A 641 5.95 -21.12 -5.01
C ASN A 641 5.61 -21.30 -3.51
N VAL A 642 4.33 -21.40 -3.16
CA VAL A 642 3.87 -21.71 -1.80
C VAL A 642 4.07 -23.20 -1.51
N GLU A 643 4.78 -23.49 -0.43
CA GLU A 643 4.92 -24.82 0.15
C GLU A 643 4.23 -24.84 1.53
N ILE A 644 3.81 -26.00 1.98
CA ILE A 644 3.03 -26.16 3.21
C ILE A 644 3.90 -26.82 4.29
N MET A 645 3.91 -26.25 5.49
CA MET A 645 4.57 -26.78 6.66
C MET A 645 3.55 -27.17 7.73
N ILE A 646 3.69 -28.35 8.27
CA ILE A 646 2.84 -28.87 9.34
C ILE A 646 3.59 -28.77 10.68
N PRO A 647 3.02 -28.02 11.65
CA PRO A 647 3.63 -27.88 12.96
C PRO A 647 3.27 -29.01 13.90
N PHE A 648 4.15 -29.29 14.85
CA PHE A 648 3.94 -30.12 16.06
C PHE A 648 3.32 -31.48 15.77
N VAL A 649 4.01 -32.27 14.97
CA VAL A 649 3.65 -33.66 14.64
C VAL A 649 4.34 -34.59 15.67
N ARG A 650 3.58 -35.19 16.56
CA ARG A 650 4.13 -35.98 17.67
C ARG A 650 4.48 -37.41 17.28
N THR A 651 3.61 -38.03 16.46
CA THR A 651 3.69 -39.47 16.16
C THR A 651 3.63 -39.73 14.66
N LEU A 652 4.09 -40.90 14.23
CA LEU A 652 3.98 -41.34 12.85
C LEU A 652 2.52 -41.49 12.41
N SER A 653 1.64 -41.88 13.31
CA SER A 653 0.19 -41.95 13.05
C SER A 653 -0.39 -40.58 12.77
N GLU A 654 -0.02 -39.54 13.54
CA GLU A 654 -0.43 -38.16 13.26
C GLU A 654 0.11 -37.68 11.92
N ALA A 655 1.35 -38.00 11.55
CA ALA A 655 1.93 -37.67 10.25
C ALA A 655 1.11 -38.25 9.11
N GLU A 656 0.76 -39.54 9.19
CA GLU A 656 -0.08 -40.18 8.18
C GLU A 656 -1.45 -39.54 8.08
N GLN A 657 -2.11 -39.31 9.22
CA GLN A 657 -3.46 -38.72 9.27
C GLN A 657 -3.49 -37.29 8.71
N VAL A 658 -2.51 -36.47 9.02
CA VAL A 658 -2.49 -35.08 8.53
C VAL A 658 -2.22 -35.02 7.02
N VAL A 659 -1.34 -35.86 6.50
CA VAL A 659 -1.09 -35.96 5.06
C VAL A 659 -2.34 -36.42 4.32
N GLN A 660 -3.09 -37.35 4.87
CA GLN A 660 -4.36 -37.81 4.30
C GLN A 660 -5.44 -36.72 4.38
N ALA A 661 -5.51 -35.97 5.48
CA ALA A 661 -6.43 -34.83 5.64
C ALA A 661 -6.15 -33.72 4.61
N LEU A 662 -4.89 -33.41 4.37
CA LEU A 662 -4.47 -32.48 3.32
C LEU A 662 -4.90 -32.95 1.94
N LYS A 663 -4.65 -34.21 1.62
CA LYS A 663 -5.09 -34.83 0.35
C LYS A 663 -6.61 -34.78 0.17
N ALA A 664 -7.36 -35.12 1.22
CA ALA A 664 -8.81 -35.05 1.20
C ALA A 664 -9.35 -33.62 0.96
N ASN A 665 -8.58 -32.61 1.35
CA ASN A 665 -8.89 -31.18 1.12
C ASN A 665 -8.24 -30.62 -0.17
N GLY A 666 -7.74 -31.49 -1.06
CA GLY A 666 -7.20 -31.11 -2.35
C GLY A 666 -5.74 -30.65 -2.36
N LEU A 667 -5.01 -30.86 -1.27
CA LEU A 667 -3.59 -30.54 -1.12
C LEU A 667 -2.76 -31.83 -1.07
N GLU A 668 -2.66 -32.47 -2.22
CA GLU A 668 -1.93 -33.73 -2.37
C GLU A 668 -0.44 -33.47 -2.60
N ARG A 669 0.39 -34.12 -1.78
CA ARG A 669 1.85 -34.09 -1.91
C ARG A 669 2.30 -34.47 -3.33
N GLY A 670 3.15 -33.66 -3.93
CA GLY A 670 3.68 -33.86 -5.29
C GLY A 670 2.79 -33.34 -6.41
N LYS A 671 1.50 -33.12 -6.18
CA LYS A 671 0.59 -32.59 -7.19
C LYS A 671 0.84 -31.09 -7.40
N ASN A 672 0.98 -30.66 -8.65
CA ASN A 672 1.35 -29.30 -9.04
C ASN A 672 2.64 -28.80 -8.34
N GLY A 673 3.59 -29.72 -8.07
CA GLY A 673 4.85 -29.41 -7.43
C GLY A 673 4.76 -29.11 -5.93
N LEU A 674 3.65 -29.47 -5.26
CA LEU A 674 3.48 -29.22 -3.83
C LEU A 674 4.45 -30.05 -3.01
N ARG A 675 5.32 -29.39 -2.26
CA ARG A 675 6.12 -30.01 -1.20
C ARG A 675 5.42 -29.83 0.14
N LEU A 676 5.40 -30.93 0.92
CA LEU A 676 4.96 -30.91 2.31
C LEU A 676 6.20 -30.95 3.21
N ILE A 677 6.37 -29.93 4.02
CA ILE A 677 7.45 -29.81 4.99
C ILE A 677 6.92 -30.09 6.38
N MET A 678 7.64 -30.80 7.19
CA MET A 678 7.31 -30.98 8.61
C MET A 678 8.19 -30.05 9.45
N MET A 679 7.60 -29.35 10.40
CA MET A 679 8.37 -28.69 11.42
C MET A 679 8.95 -29.73 12.38
N CYS A 680 10.25 -29.85 12.37
CA CYS A 680 10.98 -30.76 13.23
C CYS A 680 11.27 -30.07 14.58
N GLU A 681 10.41 -30.28 15.54
CA GLU A 681 10.41 -29.51 16.79
C GLU A 681 10.07 -30.34 18.04
N VAL A 682 9.65 -31.57 17.85
CA VAL A 682 9.43 -32.53 18.93
C VAL A 682 10.56 -33.55 18.91
N PRO A 683 11.17 -33.94 20.03
CA PRO A 683 12.25 -34.91 20.06
C PRO A 683 11.98 -36.23 19.32
N SER A 684 10.73 -36.70 19.29
CA SER A 684 10.32 -37.86 18.50
C SER A 684 10.60 -37.69 17.00
N ASN A 685 10.54 -36.47 16.48
CA ASN A 685 10.81 -36.17 15.08
C ASN A 685 12.29 -36.46 14.72
N ALA A 686 13.22 -36.11 15.61
CA ALA A 686 14.63 -36.33 15.41
C ALA A 686 14.99 -37.82 15.60
N LEU A 687 14.40 -38.47 16.61
CA LEU A 687 14.64 -39.88 16.91
C LEU A 687 14.14 -40.82 15.81
N LEU A 688 13.00 -40.52 15.21
CA LEU A 688 12.38 -41.29 14.12
C LEU A 688 12.41 -40.53 12.78
N ALA A 689 13.47 -39.75 12.56
CA ALA A 689 13.53 -38.82 11.44
C ALA A 689 13.31 -39.48 10.07
N GLU A 690 13.96 -40.63 9.81
CA GLU A 690 13.81 -41.33 8.52
C GLU A 690 12.37 -41.83 8.32
N GLN A 691 11.66 -42.24 9.36
CA GLN A 691 10.29 -42.68 9.30
C GLN A 691 9.32 -41.54 9.04
N PHE A 692 9.50 -40.40 9.70
CA PHE A 692 8.71 -39.18 9.41
C PHE A 692 8.92 -38.69 7.96
N LEU A 693 10.14 -38.80 7.46
CA LEU A 693 10.47 -38.40 6.09
C LEU A 693 9.81 -39.24 4.99
N GLN A 694 9.17 -40.36 5.33
CA GLN A 694 8.34 -41.12 4.40
C GLN A 694 7.06 -40.32 4.04
N TYR A 695 6.60 -39.45 4.94
CA TYR A 695 5.38 -38.67 4.77
C TYR A 695 5.66 -37.25 4.27
N PHE A 696 6.86 -36.72 4.43
CA PHE A 696 7.23 -35.37 4.13
C PHE A 696 8.41 -35.26 3.16
N ASP A 697 8.50 -34.12 2.46
CA ASP A 697 9.57 -33.82 1.51
C ASP A 697 10.82 -33.22 2.18
N GLY A 698 10.73 -32.94 3.43
CA GLY A 698 11.82 -32.40 4.24
C GLY A 698 11.39 -31.87 5.59
N PHE A 699 12.35 -31.35 6.32
CA PHE A 699 12.18 -30.74 7.63
C PHE A 699 12.52 -29.26 7.61
N SER A 700 11.76 -28.50 8.37
CA SER A 700 12.19 -27.20 8.88
C SER A 700 12.31 -27.30 10.38
N ILE A 701 13.51 -27.09 10.90
CA ILE A 701 13.78 -27.28 12.33
C ILE A 701 13.21 -26.08 13.11
N GLY A 702 12.30 -26.36 14.03
CA GLY A 702 11.80 -25.41 15.02
C GLY A 702 12.64 -25.53 16.31
N SER A 703 13.79 -24.85 16.31
CA SER A 703 14.77 -25.01 17.40
C SER A 703 14.27 -24.52 18.75
N ASN A 704 13.33 -23.60 18.80
CA ASN A 704 12.74 -23.10 20.05
C ASN A 704 12.00 -24.23 20.81
N ASP A 705 11.04 -24.85 20.14
CA ASP A 705 10.27 -25.95 20.75
C ASP A 705 11.13 -27.20 20.96
N MET A 706 12.04 -27.48 20.03
CA MET A 706 12.99 -28.59 20.19
C MET A 706 13.86 -28.40 21.44
N THR A 707 14.35 -27.22 21.70
CA THR A 707 15.14 -26.90 22.91
C THR A 707 14.29 -27.01 24.15
N GLN A 708 13.10 -26.44 24.14
CA GLN A 708 12.17 -26.53 25.27
C GLN A 708 11.86 -27.97 25.66
N LEU A 709 11.53 -28.80 24.69
CA LEU A 709 11.14 -30.19 24.94
C LEU A 709 12.32 -31.11 25.22
N THR A 710 13.49 -30.86 24.63
CA THR A 710 14.70 -31.64 24.90
C THR A 710 15.24 -31.39 26.31
N LEU A 711 15.25 -30.13 26.75
CA LEU A 711 15.77 -29.72 28.06
C LEU A 711 14.69 -29.69 29.15
N GLY A 712 13.41 -29.83 28.82
CA GLY A 712 12.32 -29.73 29.78
C GLY A 712 12.21 -28.37 30.46
N VAL A 713 12.42 -27.30 29.70
CA VAL A 713 12.39 -25.92 30.21
C VAL A 713 11.47 -25.05 29.31
N ASP A 714 10.59 -24.28 29.95
CA ASP A 714 9.76 -23.30 29.21
C ASP A 714 10.62 -22.10 28.82
N ARG A 715 10.62 -21.78 27.51
CA ARG A 715 11.37 -20.64 26.97
C ARG A 715 10.94 -19.29 27.56
N ASP A 716 9.70 -19.19 27.98
CA ASP A 716 9.09 -17.96 28.52
C ASP A 716 9.22 -17.90 30.07
N SER A 717 9.86 -18.87 30.67
CA SER A 717 10.12 -18.90 32.10
C SER A 717 11.04 -17.78 32.53
N GLY A 718 10.62 -17.05 33.55
CA GLY A 718 11.48 -16.10 34.23
C GLY A 718 12.33 -16.77 35.34
N GLY A 719 13.19 -16.00 35.98
CA GLY A 719 13.95 -16.43 37.16
C GLY A 719 15.15 -17.33 36.85
N PRO A 720 15.55 -18.19 37.82
CA PRO A 720 16.81 -18.94 37.73
C PRO A 720 16.89 -19.96 36.60
N ILE A 721 15.73 -20.47 36.13
CA ILE A 721 15.67 -21.50 35.08
C ILE A 721 15.82 -20.92 33.66
N ALA A 722 15.58 -19.61 33.48
CA ALA A 722 15.62 -18.97 32.16
C ALA A 722 16.96 -19.16 31.43
N ALA A 723 18.07 -19.14 32.15
CA ALA A 723 19.42 -19.34 31.61
C ALA A 723 19.68 -20.77 31.08
N THR A 724 18.84 -21.72 31.43
CA THR A 724 18.95 -23.11 30.93
C THR A 724 18.47 -23.22 29.48
N PHE A 725 17.59 -22.32 29.05
CA PHE A 725 17.12 -22.31 27.68
C PHE A 725 18.20 -21.74 26.74
N ASP A 726 18.93 -22.65 26.09
CA ASP A 726 19.95 -22.30 25.11
C ASP A 726 19.88 -23.27 23.92
N GLU A 727 19.54 -22.77 22.76
CA GLU A 727 19.44 -23.57 21.53
C GLU A 727 20.79 -24.15 21.08
N ARG A 728 21.91 -23.67 21.64
CA ARG A 728 23.26 -24.15 21.39
C ARG A 728 23.67 -25.30 22.33
N ASN A 729 22.80 -25.73 23.26
CA ASN A 729 23.07 -26.81 24.20
C ASN A 729 23.44 -28.10 23.45
N ALA A 730 24.39 -28.86 24.00
CA ALA A 730 24.88 -30.09 23.38
C ALA A 730 23.78 -31.12 23.10
N ALA A 731 22.81 -31.27 23.98
CA ALA A 731 21.69 -32.19 23.78
C ALA A 731 20.79 -31.77 22.63
N VAL A 732 20.56 -30.47 22.49
CA VAL A 732 19.81 -29.91 21.36
C VAL A 732 20.56 -30.13 20.06
N LYS A 733 21.87 -29.89 20.03
CA LYS A 733 22.72 -30.13 18.85
C LYS A 733 22.70 -31.58 18.40
N VAL A 734 22.62 -32.53 19.30
CA VAL A 734 22.45 -33.96 18.96
C VAL A 734 21.14 -34.17 18.22
N MET A 735 20.03 -33.64 18.72
CA MET A 735 18.72 -33.74 18.05
C MET A 735 18.74 -33.13 16.66
N LEU A 736 19.32 -31.94 16.51
CA LEU A 736 19.44 -31.26 15.22
C LEU A 736 20.32 -32.06 14.25
N HIS A 737 21.41 -32.62 14.73
CA HIS A 737 22.31 -33.45 13.92
C HIS A 737 21.60 -34.70 13.40
N LEU A 738 20.79 -35.38 14.21
CA LEU A 738 19.98 -36.51 13.79
C LEU A 738 19.03 -36.14 12.66
N ALA A 739 18.35 -35.03 12.80
CA ALA A 739 17.40 -34.49 11.79
C ALA A 739 18.12 -34.15 10.47
N ILE A 740 19.19 -33.38 10.54
CA ILE A 740 19.98 -32.95 9.37
C ILE A 740 20.56 -34.16 8.63
N SER A 741 21.17 -35.10 9.39
CA SER A 741 21.79 -36.32 8.82
C SER A 741 20.77 -37.20 8.10
N ALA A 742 19.58 -37.38 8.67
CA ALA A 742 18.51 -38.15 8.05
C ALA A 742 18.01 -37.52 6.74
N CYS A 743 17.79 -36.20 6.72
CA CYS A 743 17.40 -35.51 5.52
C CYS A 743 18.45 -35.60 4.42
N ARG A 744 19.72 -35.43 4.75
CA ARG A 744 20.83 -35.57 3.81
C ARG A 744 20.94 -36.97 3.25
N LYS A 745 20.84 -37.97 4.11
CA LYS A 745 20.88 -39.39 3.72
C LYS A 745 19.80 -39.74 2.71
N LEU A 746 18.60 -39.20 2.89
CA LEU A 746 17.44 -39.46 2.03
C LEU A 746 17.32 -38.42 0.90
N ASN A 747 18.29 -37.54 0.74
CA ASN A 747 18.28 -36.46 -0.25
C ASN A 747 16.99 -35.60 -0.18
N LYS A 748 16.62 -35.21 1.04
CA LYS A 748 15.46 -34.38 1.32
C LYS A 748 15.87 -33.02 1.90
N TYR A 749 14.96 -32.04 1.75
CA TYR A 749 15.17 -30.67 2.22
C TYR A 749 15.37 -30.64 3.76
N VAL A 750 16.31 -29.84 4.21
CA VAL A 750 16.44 -29.48 5.62
C VAL A 750 16.80 -28.02 5.80
N GLY A 751 15.96 -27.30 6.50
CA GLY A 751 16.18 -25.92 6.90
C GLY A 751 15.94 -25.72 8.40
N ILE A 752 16.26 -24.55 8.88
CA ILE A 752 15.95 -24.10 10.25
C ILE A 752 15.22 -22.76 10.20
N CYS A 753 14.22 -22.59 11.04
CA CYS A 753 13.44 -21.37 11.13
C CYS A 753 13.26 -20.86 12.58
N GLY A 754 13.93 -21.48 13.54
CA GLY A 754 13.93 -21.02 14.91
C GLY A 754 14.72 -19.72 15.12
N GLN A 755 14.63 -19.17 16.32
CA GLN A 755 15.27 -17.89 16.68
C GLN A 755 16.79 -17.98 16.82
N GLY A 756 17.31 -19.17 17.15
CA GLY A 756 18.72 -19.37 17.49
C GLY A 756 19.74 -18.80 16.50
N PRO A 757 19.63 -19.07 15.18
CA PRO A 757 20.58 -18.51 14.21
C PRO A 757 20.52 -16.99 14.07
N SER A 758 19.39 -16.38 14.34
CA SER A 758 19.23 -14.91 14.37
C SER A 758 19.92 -14.28 15.59
N ASP A 759 19.81 -14.94 16.73
CA ASP A 759 20.38 -14.45 18.01
C ASP A 759 21.88 -14.77 18.14
N HIS A 760 22.32 -15.89 17.55
CA HIS A 760 23.65 -16.43 17.72
C HIS A 760 24.32 -16.78 16.37
N PRO A 761 25.15 -15.91 15.81
CA PRO A 761 25.87 -16.18 14.56
C PRO A 761 26.77 -17.42 14.60
N ASP A 762 27.35 -17.74 15.76
CA ASP A 762 28.14 -18.97 15.98
C ASP A 762 27.31 -20.25 15.82
N PHE A 763 26.05 -20.19 16.20
CA PHE A 763 25.09 -21.28 15.97
C PHE A 763 24.75 -21.43 14.48
N ALA A 764 24.59 -20.33 13.75
CA ALA A 764 24.42 -20.37 12.31
C ALA A 764 25.63 -21.01 11.62
N LYS A 765 26.85 -20.70 12.04
CA LYS A 765 28.09 -21.34 11.55
C LYS A 765 28.09 -22.83 11.80
N TRP A 766 27.74 -23.26 13.01
CA TRP A 766 27.64 -24.68 13.35
C TRP A 766 26.65 -25.44 12.45
N LEU A 767 25.51 -24.84 12.15
CA LEU A 767 24.50 -25.42 11.25
C LEU A 767 25.02 -25.59 9.82
N VAL A 768 25.77 -24.62 9.31
CA VAL A 768 26.43 -24.73 7.99
C VAL A 768 27.39 -25.90 7.99
N GLU A 769 28.19 -26.04 9.01
CA GLU A 769 29.16 -27.18 9.18
C GLU A 769 28.44 -28.53 9.32
N ALA A 770 27.26 -28.56 9.96
CA ALA A 770 26.42 -29.74 10.05
C ALA A 770 25.75 -30.15 8.74
N GLY A 771 25.78 -29.27 7.73
CA GLY A 771 25.25 -29.53 6.41
C GLY A 771 23.79 -29.12 6.18
N ILE A 772 23.28 -28.13 6.90
CA ILE A 772 21.95 -27.58 6.67
C ILE A 772 21.86 -26.96 5.27
N GLU A 773 20.69 -27.07 4.65
CA GLU A 773 20.49 -26.53 3.30
C GLU A 773 20.10 -25.05 3.31
N THR A 774 19.19 -24.66 4.23
CA THR A 774 18.75 -23.28 4.39
C THR A 774 18.77 -22.83 5.85
N ILE A 775 19.05 -21.55 6.06
CA ILE A 775 18.88 -20.88 7.35
C ILE A 775 17.89 -19.72 7.14
N SER A 776 16.76 -19.80 7.82
CA SER A 776 15.74 -18.75 7.78
C SER A 776 15.94 -17.82 8.99
N LEU A 777 16.08 -16.54 8.71
CA LEU A 777 16.45 -15.52 9.68
C LEU A 777 15.35 -14.46 9.78
N ASN A 778 15.26 -13.78 10.91
CA ASN A 778 14.49 -12.57 11.01
C ASN A 778 15.06 -11.53 10.04
N PRO A 779 14.22 -10.73 9.34
CA PRO A 779 14.69 -9.79 8.33
C PRO A 779 15.79 -8.83 8.80
N ASP A 780 15.77 -8.46 10.07
CA ASP A 780 16.77 -7.58 10.70
C ASP A 780 18.15 -8.22 10.91
N THR A 781 18.25 -9.52 10.88
CA THR A 781 19.52 -10.22 11.09
C THR A 781 20.11 -10.84 9.80
N VAL A 782 19.38 -10.76 8.68
CA VAL A 782 19.79 -11.39 7.42
C VAL A 782 21.17 -10.92 6.96
N ILE A 783 21.36 -9.62 6.86
CA ILE A 783 22.60 -9.06 6.30
C ILE A 783 23.80 -9.31 7.21
N GLU A 784 23.66 -9.09 8.52
CA GLU A 784 24.74 -9.30 9.48
C GLU A 784 25.18 -10.77 9.52
N THR A 785 24.22 -11.68 9.60
CA THR A 785 24.49 -13.12 9.62
C THR A 785 25.11 -13.58 8.29
N TRP A 786 24.63 -13.07 7.17
CA TRP A 786 25.20 -13.34 5.86
C TRP A 786 26.68 -12.94 5.76
N LEU A 787 27.00 -11.70 6.15
CA LEU A 787 28.35 -11.19 6.14
C LEU A 787 29.27 -11.99 7.10
N TYR A 788 28.77 -12.33 8.27
CA TYR A 788 29.51 -13.16 9.24
C TYR A 788 29.84 -14.53 8.64
N LEU A 789 28.86 -15.23 8.08
CA LEU A 789 29.08 -16.57 7.49
C LEU A 789 30.03 -16.54 6.28
N ALA A 790 29.92 -15.53 5.44
CA ALA A 790 30.82 -15.34 4.29
C ALA A 790 32.27 -15.16 4.74
N LYS A 791 32.51 -14.29 5.74
CA LYS A 791 33.85 -14.06 6.32
C LYS A 791 34.44 -15.31 6.95
N GLU A 792 33.65 -16.06 7.71
CA GLU A 792 34.11 -17.30 8.34
C GLU A 792 34.49 -18.40 7.34
N THR A 793 33.83 -18.39 6.18
CA THR A 793 34.17 -19.33 5.10
C THR A 793 35.45 -18.95 4.39
N GLU A 794 35.63 -17.67 4.05
CA GLU A 794 36.89 -17.17 3.47
C GLU A 794 38.10 -17.42 4.36
N ALA A 795 37.95 -17.28 5.67
CA ALA A 795 38.99 -17.56 6.66
C ALA A 795 39.39 -19.04 6.75
N LYS A 796 38.51 -19.96 6.36
CA LYS A 796 38.82 -21.41 6.28
C LYS A 796 39.53 -21.82 5.00
N ASP A 797 39.24 -21.11 3.89
CA ASP A 797 39.82 -21.36 2.56
C ASP A 797 41.21 -20.68 2.36
N ALA A 798 41.57 -19.74 3.26
CA ALA A 798 42.88 -19.09 3.32
C ALA A 798 43.83 -19.81 4.27
#